data_cc0fc53965b0fcb65e302b6e68c7caed
#
_entry.id   cc0fc53965b0fcb65e302b6e68c7caed
#
_cell.length_a   1.000
_cell.length_b   1.000
_cell.length_c   1.000
_cell.angle_alpha   90.00
_cell.angle_beta   90.00
_cell.angle_gamma   90.00
#
_symmetry.space_group_name_H-M   'P 1'
#
loop_
_entity.id
_entity.type
_entity.pdbx_description
1 polymer ?
#
loop_
_entity_poly.entity_id
_entity_poly.type
_entity_poly.pdbx_seq_one_letter_code
_entity_poly.pdbx_strand_id
1 'polypeptide(L)'
;MTRSQLLPALAAFLMGTPVRAADSSLTAQFAEPLADALLSIAMSPADLTFRTDHVDRDSFRLSLMDRVFREPVSALDRVSAMSAAIGKASTPADLADVAAPWLDLVLGRVGEGAETPFPLADTSRFDSAMALLWSAMTAAEGTVRGAFARLSPAEVDSLSAWATAIMSEEGDGEDGGAGVDIFALRRAEHAERERARWHLALAERVDRAALLNAAWEVYRAAWRVRDALLSMSPEERGTMRTTVWETSFDEATTPGAGATFGKVAIGGSGRDRYTGYYALIVDVGGDDEYELAPPDSALSFPVQVIIDASGNDRYEGRVGAGMFGVGLLLDLTGDDTYRAGIWSQGAGCFGVGVLWDEVGNDFYSAGSAAQGVGAFGIGALVDLAGRDVYQVGNYGQAVGATAGVGILEERGGHDSYLSGGTATDLLRYSDHYLTMTQGVGLGVRPVASGGIGLLSDRWGNDTYAADIFGQGAAYWLGIGGLVDEQGHDRYMAYQYAQGSGVHLAAGVLIDREGHDVYASNGVSQGCGHDLSVGILFDGSGDDSYTTEGLSLGAGNANGISLFVDMSGRDGYIARRGDVLGYSDERREYGMIGVMLDLGGEDRYGAPYGEEGGWWTHSTYGVGVDRSWSQTPPAPRQPDAGIGKTPEQIAGELCQDPDSLFVQASNPVAAYQYLVEPAEERLAARGAELSTFWAGKLGSESARERHALVRVHQKLFAKGDTADVPMLLDSLRSSEGRTRRMAAHLLGFSGTKRSVMPLADLLDHLDWQTREMAAQSLWRLSDKDAEPKLVAALGDSVALVCHAAALALEKAGTSRSDSALVGALGDPSQIVRHSAERALAAHPESLPRLADLVMSDTTFASLHALRALRAMADTAQRSRALPALLHALGETIPWPIRAEAAATIAAWRMEEALPALQNARASASHPYLVKRLDAAISALTDAAPAGEQ
;
A
#
# COMPACT_ATOMS: atom_id res chain seq x y z
N MET A 1 -17.17 -39.82 12.99
CA MET A 1 -18.63 -39.77 12.67
C MET A 1 -18.87 -40.56 11.39
N THR A 2 -19.99 -41.20 11.20
CA THR A 2 -20.27 -41.96 9.96
C THR A 2 -20.67 -40.98 8.85
N ARG A 3 -20.28 -41.26 7.58
CA ARG A 3 -20.59 -40.43 6.38
C ARG A 3 -22.05 -39.97 6.26
N SER A 4 -23.01 -40.68 6.84
CA SER A 4 -24.44 -40.30 6.86
C SER A 4 -24.77 -39.18 7.88
N GLN A 5 -23.80 -38.76 8.71
CA GLN A 5 -23.96 -37.70 9.67
C GLN A 5 -23.22 -36.42 9.25
N LEU A 6 -22.20 -36.51 8.37
CA LEU A 6 -21.45 -35.38 7.84
C LEU A 6 -22.23 -34.56 6.80
N LEU A 7 -22.90 -35.19 5.86
CA LEU A 7 -23.69 -34.47 4.83
C LEU A 7 -24.83 -33.61 5.40
N PRO A 8 -25.61 -34.09 6.40
CA PRO A 8 -26.59 -33.21 7.07
C PRO A 8 -25.98 -32.17 7.99
N ALA A 9 -24.80 -32.44 8.57
CA ALA A 9 -24.07 -31.46 9.39
C ALA A 9 -23.49 -30.36 8.52
N LEU A 10 -22.90 -30.69 7.36
CA LEU A 10 -22.38 -29.73 6.39
C LEU A 10 -23.52 -28.87 5.80
N ALA A 11 -24.65 -29.48 5.47
CA ALA A 11 -25.83 -28.76 4.98
C ALA A 11 -26.49 -27.88 6.07
N ALA A 12 -26.43 -28.29 7.37
CA ALA A 12 -26.89 -27.48 8.48
C ALA A 12 -25.90 -26.37 8.81
N PHE A 13 -24.62 -26.59 8.58
CA PHE A 13 -23.54 -25.64 8.75
C PHE A 13 -23.55 -24.54 7.68
N LEU A 14 -23.78 -24.91 6.42
CA LEU A 14 -23.94 -23.97 5.30
C LEU A 14 -25.28 -23.19 5.32
N MET A 15 -26.23 -23.60 6.18
CA MET A 15 -27.55 -22.94 6.29
C MET A 15 -27.78 -22.19 7.61
N GLY A 16 -26.83 -22.11 8.49
CA GLY A 16 -27.11 -21.92 9.94
C GLY A 16 -26.57 -20.68 10.65
N THR A 17 -25.97 -19.71 10.00
CA THR A 17 -25.88 -18.36 10.60
C THR A 17 -26.36 -17.34 9.57
N PRO A 18 -27.27 -16.40 9.97
CA PRO A 18 -27.51 -15.27 9.10
C PRO A 18 -26.20 -14.49 9.02
N VAL A 19 -25.55 -14.51 7.86
CA VAL A 19 -24.55 -13.48 7.51
C VAL A 19 -25.22 -12.16 7.87
N ARG A 20 -24.74 -11.51 8.91
CA ARG A 20 -25.16 -10.16 9.27
C ARG A 20 -25.02 -9.34 8.00
N ALA A 21 -26.07 -8.65 7.63
CA ALA A 21 -26.14 -7.91 6.38
C ALA A 21 -24.86 -7.07 6.22
N ALA A 22 -24.01 -7.46 5.26
CA ALA A 22 -22.80 -6.75 4.84
C ALA A 22 -23.14 -5.45 4.07
N ASP A 23 -24.17 -4.72 4.52
CA ASP A 23 -24.71 -3.53 3.85
C ASP A 23 -24.40 -2.21 4.56
N SER A 24 -23.70 -2.23 5.71
CA SER A 24 -23.24 -0.98 6.34
C SER A 24 -21.76 -0.77 6.06
N SER A 25 -21.42 0.33 5.39
CA SER A 25 -20.04 0.79 5.21
C SER A 25 -19.30 0.80 6.57
N LEU A 26 -18.14 0.18 6.64
CA LEU A 26 -17.30 0.22 7.85
C LEU A 26 -16.89 1.66 8.17
N THR A 27 -16.54 2.43 7.14
CA THR A 27 -16.21 3.84 7.28
C THR A 27 -17.36 4.64 7.91
N ALA A 28 -18.62 4.29 7.64
CA ALA A 28 -19.77 4.98 8.23
C ALA A 28 -19.89 4.77 9.76
N GLN A 29 -19.32 3.69 10.31
CA GLN A 29 -19.40 3.38 11.74
C GLN A 29 -18.55 4.33 12.58
N PHE A 30 -17.47 4.86 12.04
CA PHE A 30 -16.58 5.80 12.73
C PHE A 30 -16.48 7.18 12.03
N ALA A 31 -17.37 7.48 11.08
CA ALA A 31 -17.31 8.73 10.31
C ALA A 31 -17.41 9.98 11.20
N GLU A 32 -18.26 9.98 12.23
CA GLU A 32 -18.38 11.08 13.19
C GLU A 32 -17.13 11.20 14.08
N PRO A 33 -16.64 10.12 14.74
CA PRO A 33 -15.38 10.18 15.48
C PRO A 33 -14.20 10.65 14.64
N LEU A 34 -14.09 10.17 13.41
CA LEU A 34 -13.03 10.61 12.49
C LEU A 34 -13.11 12.09 12.17
N ALA A 35 -14.32 12.59 11.87
CA ALA A 35 -14.53 14.00 11.59
C ALA A 35 -14.17 14.87 12.82
N ASP A 36 -14.58 14.45 14.00
CA ASP A 36 -14.26 15.16 15.26
C ASP A 36 -12.76 15.14 15.57
N ALA A 37 -12.09 14.01 15.37
CA ALA A 37 -10.65 13.89 15.54
C ALA A 37 -9.91 14.84 14.59
N LEU A 38 -10.26 14.86 13.32
CA LEU A 38 -9.68 15.74 12.31
C LEU A 38 -9.91 17.23 12.62
N LEU A 39 -11.09 17.59 13.13
CA LEU A 39 -11.37 18.97 13.54
C LEU A 39 -10.44 19.47 14.64
N SER A 40 -9.96 18.59 15.54
CA SER A 40 -9.03 18.98 16.59
C SER A 40 -7.64 19.39 16.07
N ILE A 41 -7.30 18.94 14.87
CA ILE A 41 -6.08 19.34 14.15
C ILE A 41 -6.37 20.31 12.99
N ALA A 42 -7.55 20.94 12.99
CA ALA A 42 -8.03 21.89 11.99
C ALA A 42 -8.16 21.28 10.57
N MET A 43 -8.61 20.04 10.49
CA MET A 43 -8.85 19.30 9.26
C MET A 43 -10.27 18.79 9.17
N SER A 44 -10.66 18.31 8.01
CA SER A 44 -11.92 17.64 7.72
C SER A 44 -11.69 16.35 6.92
N PRO A 45 -12.66 15.45 6.82
CA PRO A 45 -12.54 14.29 5.94
C PRO A 45 -12.22 14.61 4.47
N ALA A 46 -12.60 15.81 3.99
CA ALA A 46 -12.25 16.25 2.63
C ALA A 46 -10.76 16.54 2.42
N ASP A 47 -10.01 16.73 3.50
CA ASP A 47 -8.56 16.92 3.45
C ASP A 47 -7.79 15.59 3.30
N LEU A 48 -8.48 14.45 3.54
CA LEU A 48 -7.92 13.11 3.33
C LEU A 48 -7.95 12.76 1.85
N THR A 49 -6.98 13.23 1.09
CA THR A 49 -6.89 12.99 -0.35
C THR A 49 -5.44 13.06 -0.83
N PHE A 50 -5.14 12.31 -1.88
CA PHE A 50 -3.88 12.43 -2.60
C PHE A 50 -4.10 12.96 -4.01
N ARG A 51 -3.08 13.61 -4.54
CA ARG A 51 -3.01 13.89 -5.96
C ARG A 51 -2.69 12.62 -6.73
N THR A 52 -3.36 12.43 -7.87
CA THR A 52 -3.15 11.27 -8.74
C THR A 52 -2.06 11.48 -9.79
N ASP A 53 -1.50 12.69 -9.90
CA ASP A 53 -0.55 13.12 -10.92
C ASP A 53 0.93 13.18 -10.46
N HIS A 54 1.25 12.57 -9.31
CA HIS A 54 2.63 12.45 -8.83
C HIS A 54 3.51 11.58 -9.72
N VAL A 55 2.91 10.60 -10.38
CA VAL A 55 3.58 9.67 -11.30
C VAL A 55 2.74 9.57 -12.57
N ASP A 56 3.39 9.60 -13.73
CA ASP A 56 2.71 9.39 -14.99
C ASP A 56 1.90 8.10 -14.98
N ARG A 57 0.72 8.14 -15.60
CA ARG A 57 -0.15 6.97 -15.66
C ARG A 57 0.44 5.96 -16.66
N ASP A 58 0.86 4.81 -16.16
CA ASP A 58 1.20 3.68 -17.01
C ASP A 58 -0.05 2.88 -17.44
N SER A 59 0.14 1.99 -18.43
CA SER A 59 -0.94 1.22 -19.06
C SER A 59 -1.58 0.18 -18.12
N PHE A 60 -0.95 -0.09 -16.99
CA PHE A 60 -1.37 -1.12 -16.03
C PHE A 60 -2.00 -0.53 -14.77
N ARG A 61 -2.04 0.81 -14.67
CA ARG A 61 -2.66 1.46 -13.52
C ARG A 61 -4.16 1.21 -13.48
N LEU A 62 -4.59 0.53 -12.42
CA LEU A 62 -5.99 0.22 -12.16
C LEU A 62 -6.78 1.49 -11.81
N SER A 63 -7.98 1.63 -12.37
CA SER A 63 -8.88 2.76 -12.08
C SER A 63 -9.28 2.80 -10.60
N LEU A 64 -9.25 1.64 -9.94
CA LEU A 64 -9.48 1.52 -8.50
C LEU A 64 -8.43 2.28 -7.68
N MET A 65 -7.15 2.19 -8.06
CA MET A 65 -6.07 2.90 -7.38
C MET A 65 -6.23 4.42 -7.45
N ASP A 66 -6.61 4.94 -8.64
CA ASP A 66 -6.91 6.37 -8.80
C ASP A 66 -8.12 6.82 -7.96
N ARG A 67 -9.10 5.93 -7.73
CA ARG A 67 -10.25 6.23 -6.83
C ARG A 67 -9.81 6.25 -5.37
N VAL A 68 -9.01 5.28 -4.94
CA VAL A 68 -8.47 5.23 -3.58
C VAL A 68 -7.64 6.48 -3.26
N PHE A 69 -6.87 6.99 -4.20
CA PHE A 69 -6.11 8.23 -3.94
C PHE A 69 -6.99 9.47 -3.77
N ARG A 70 -8.15 9.54 -4.44
CA ARG A 70 -9.10 10.64 -4.23
C ARG A 70 -9.90 10.50 -2.94
N GLU A 71 -10.14 9.26 -2.50
CA GLU A 71 -10.94 8.92 -1.34
C GLU A 71 -10.21 7.83 -0.51
N PRO A 72 -9.09 8.15 0.15
CA PRO A 72 -8.23 7.16 0.79
C PRO A 72 -8.93 6.26 1.80
N VAL A 73 -9.81 6.80 2.64
CA VAL A 73 -10.56 6.03 3.64
C VAL A 73 -11.50 5.01 2.99
N SER A 74 -11.93 5.26 1.74
CA SER A 74 -12.76 4.30 0.98
C SER A 74 -12.05 2.98 0.67
N ALA A 75 -10.72 2.89 0.83
CA ALA A 75 -9.97 1.64 0.68
C ALA A 75 -10.51 0.56 1.64
N LEU A 76 -10.87 0.94 2.86
CA LEU A 76 -11.47 0.05 3.86
C LEU A 76 -12.75 -0.63 3.34
N ASP A 77 -13.73 0.17 2.93
CA ASP A 77 -15.01 -0.35 2.43
C ASP A 77 -14.83 -1.16 1.13
N ARG A 78 -13.85 -0.79 0.29
CA ARG A 78 -13.58 -1.49 -0.97
C ARG A 78 -12.97 -2.86 -0.72
N VAL A 79 -11.98 -2.98 0.16
CA VAL A 79 -11.37 -4.25 0.53
C VAL A 79 -12.39 -5.14 1.21
N SER A 80 -13.18 -4.60 2.15
CA SER A 80 -14.31 -5.31 2.78
C SER A 80 -15.33 -5.83 1.74
N ALA A 81 -15.71 -5.01 0.76
CA ALA A 81 -16.65 -5.41 -0.29
C ALA A 81 -16.04 -6.47 -1.24
N MET A 82 -14.74 -6.40 -1.51
CA MET A 82 -14.03 -7.42 -2.30
C MET A 82 -14.03 -8.77 -1.57
N SER A 83 -13.66 -8.79 -0.27
CA SER A 83 -13.74 -10.00 0.55
C SER A 83 -15.15 -10.57 0.55
N ALA A 84 -16.18 -9.75 0.83
CA ALA A 84 -17.57 -10.19 0.81
C ALA A 84 -18.03 -10.71 -0.57
N ALA A 85 -17.48 -10.21 -1.66
CA ALA A 85 -17.81 -10.70 -3.00
C ALA A 85 -17.16 -12.06 -3.29
N ILE A 86 -15.91 -12.27 -2.86
CA ILE A 86 -15.22 -13.57 -2.95
C ILE A 86 -15.94 -14.61 -2.10
N GLY A 87 -16.31 -14.29 -0.86
CA GLY A 87 -17.02 -15.21 0.02
C GLY A 87 -18.39 -15.66 -0.50
N LYS A 88 -18.98 -14.92 -1.44
CA LYS A 88 -20.21 -15.30 -2.14
C LYS A 88 -19.98 -16.15 -3.38
N ALA A 89 -18.76 -16.21 -3.88
CA ALA A 89 -18.43 -17.04 -5.03
C ALA A 89 -18.57 -18.52 -4.64
N SER A 90 -19.35 -19.27 -5.37
CA SER A 90 -19.65 -20.67 -5.12
C SER A 90 -18.98 -21.61 -6.11
N THR A 91 -18.31 -21.05 -7.11
CA THR A 91 -17.59 -21.77 -8.16
C THR A 91 -16.33 -21.00 -8.59
N PRO A 92 -15.34 -21.68 -9.17
CA PRO A 92 -14.19 -21.01 -9.79
C PRO A 92 -14.56 -19.97 -10.87
N ALA A 93 -15.67 -20.19 -11.58
CA ALA A 93 -16.16 -19.23 -12.58
C ALA A 93 -16.72 -17.95 -11.93
N ASP A 94 -17.37 -18.05 -10.77
CA ASP A 94 -17.84 -16.89 -10.01
C ASP A 94 -16.66 -16.02 -9.55
N LEU A 95 -15.53 -16.64 -9.17
CA LEU A 95 -14.32 -15.89 -8.81
C LEU A 95 -13.79 -15.06 -9.98
N ALA A 96 -13.77 -15.64 -11.18
CA ALA A 96 -13.36 -14.91 -12.38
C ALA A 96 -14.31 -13.74 -12.68
N ASP A 97 -15.63 -13.95 -12.52
CA ASP A 97 -16.65 -12.88 -12.68
C ASP A 97 -16.46 -11.73 -11.67
N VAL A 98 -16.11 -12.07 -10.43
CA VAL A 98 -15.89 -11.08 -9.35
C VAL A 98 -14.58 -10.31 -9.57
N ALA A 99 -13.50 -10.99 -9.97
CA ALA A 99 -12.16 -10.38 -10.03
C ALA A 99 -11.89 -9.60 -11.33
N ALA A 100 -12.52 -9.96 -12.46
CA ALA A 100 -12.29 -9.30 -13.75
C ALA A 100 -12.52 -7.77 -13.72
N PRO A 101 -13.60 -7.25 -13.12
CA PRO A 101 -13.81 -5.79 -13.00
C PRO A 101 -12.73 -5.07 -12.19
N TRP A 102 -12.06 -5.76 -11.28
CA TRP A 102 -10.98 -5.15 -10.48
C TRP A 102 -9.73 -4.87 -11.33
N LEU A 103 -9.58 -5.60 -12.45
CA LEU A 103 -8.55 -5.41 -13.46
C LEU A 103 -8.95 -4.44 -14.59
N ASP A 104 -10.08 -3.74 -14.44
CA ASP A 104 -10.70 -2.94 -15.51
C ASP A 104 -11.02 -3.77 -16.79
N LEU A 105 -11.26 -5.08 -16.62
CA LEU A 105 -11.60 -5.99 -17.70
C LEU A 105 -13.09 -6.35 -17.68
N VAL A 106 -13.65 -6.58 -18.87
CA VAL A 106 -15.04 -7.00 -19.05
C VAL A 106 -15.03 -8.38 -19.69
N LEU A 107 -15.67 -9.34 -19.03
CA LEU A 107 -15.90 -10.66 -19.63
C LEU A 107 -16.91 -10.52 -20.77
N GLY A 108 -16.50 -10.96 -21.95
CA GLY A 108 -17.38 -11.05 -23.10
C GLY A 108 -18.25 -12.28 -22.98
N ARG A 109 -19.38 -12.20 -22.26
CA ARG A 109 -20.34 -13.30 -22.19
C ARG A 109 -20.83 -13.63 -23.58
N VAL A 110 -20.37 -14.73 -24.15
CA VAL A 110 -21.07 -15.37 -25.27
C VAL A 110 -22.42 -15.80 -24.71
N GLY A 111 -23.49 -15.21 -25.19
CA GLY A 111 -24.80 -15.19 -24.55
C GLY A 111 -25.25 -16.58 -24.09
N GLU A 112 -26.04 -16.59 -23.01
CA GLU A 112 -26.68 -17.77 -22.40
C GLU A 112 -27.61 -18.56 -23.38
N GLY A 113 -27.46 -18.41 -24.67
CA GLY A 113 -28.30 -18.94 -25.73
C GLY A 113 -27.71 -20.02 -26.61
N ALA A 114 -26.48 -20.44 -26.43
CA ALA A 114 -25.89 -21.54 -27.18
C ALA A 114 -25.65 -22.75 -26.28
N GLU A 115 -26.68 -23.22 -25.58
CA GLU A 115 -26.79 -24.67 -25.36
C GLU A 115 -26.97 -25.29 -26.74
N THR A 116 -25.87 -25.66 -27.41
CA THR A 116 -25.95 -26.63 -28.48
C THR A 116 -26.44 -27.90 -27.83
N PRO A 117 -27.67 -28.33 -28.14
CA PRO A 117 -28.11 -29.63 -27.65
C PRO A 117 -27.27 -30.67 -28.39
N PHE A 118 -26.26 -31.20 -27.71
CA PHE A 118 -25.70 -32.45 -28.13
C PHE A 118 -26.81 -33.53 -27.90
N PRO A 119 -27.32 -34.16 -28.93
CA PRO A 119 -28.25 -35.22 -28.75
C PRO A 119 -27.46 -36.49 -28.39
N LEU A 120 -27.10 -36.61 -27.11
CA LEU A 120 -26.57 -37.88 -26.58
C LEU A 120 -27.72 -38.62 -25.88
N ALA A 121 -28.48 -39.39 -26.67
CA ALA A 121 -29.66 -40.10 -26.22
C ALA A 121 -29.36 -41.32 -25.34
N ASP A 122 -28.12 -41.67 -25.01
CA ASP A 122 -27.74 -42.88 -24.26
C ASP A 122 -26.44 -42.79 -23.45
N THR A 123 -25.92 -41.57 -23.14
CA THR A 123 -24.69 -41.41 -22.34
C THR A 123 -25.01 -41.07 -20.88
N SER A 124 -24.18 -41.53 -19.96
CA SER A 124 -24.28 -41.16 -18.56
C SER A 124 -24.18 -39.62 -18.38
N ARG A 125 -24.68 -39.08 -17.27
CA ARG A 125 -24.52 -37.66 -16.92
C ARG A 125 -23.04 -37.26 -16.88
N PHE A 126 -22.18 -38.14 -16.38
CA PHE A 126 -20.75 -37.96 -16.32
C PHE A 126 -20.11 -37.85 -17.71
N ASP A 127 -20.41 -38.81 -18.64
CA ASP A 127 -19.87 -38.77 -20.01
C ASP A 127 -20.25 -37.48 -20.75
N SER A 128 -21.50 -37.03 -20.53
CA SER A 128 -21.97 -35.77 -21.11
C SER A 128 -21.22 -34.54 -20.57
N ALA A 129 -20.95 -34.49 -19.25
CA ALA A 129 -20.18 -33.44 -18.62
C ALA A 129 -18.71 -33.46 -19.11
N MET A 130 -18.09 -34.62 -19.21
CA MET A 130 -16.73 -34.80 -19.74
C MET A 130 -16.62 -34.33 -21.20
N ALA A 131 -17.61 -34.63 -22.05
CA ALA A 131 -17.62 -34.15 -23.45
C ALA A 131 -17.71 -32.61 -23.51
N LEU A 132 -18.49 -31.97 -22.62
CA LEU A 132 -18.58 -30.54 -22.54
C LEU A 132 -17.25 -29.90 -22.05
N LEU A 133 -16.63 -30.49 -21.02
CA LEU A 133 -15.31 -30.01 -20.51
C LEU A 133 -14.25 -30.10 -21.61
N TRP A 134 -14.17 -31.24 -22.30
CA TRP A 134 -13.23 -31.41 -23.40
C TRP A 134 -13.42 -30.38 -24.52
N SER A 135 -14.69 -30.12 -24.90
CA SER A 135 -15.01 -29.08 -25.88
C SER A 135 -14.60 -27.69 -25.42
N ALA A 136 -14.85 -27.34 -24.14
CA ALA A 136 -14.48 -26.09 -23.56
C ALA A 136 -12.96 -25.92 -23.51
N MET A 137 -12.20 -26.93 -23.08
CA MET A 137 -10.74 -26.94 -23.06
C MET A 137 -10.13 -26.73 -24.45
N THR A 138 -10.69 -27.42 -25.46
CA THR A 138 -10.25 -27.28 -26.86
C THR A 138 -10.47 -25.86 -27.40
N ALA A 139 -11.63 -25.28 -27.12
CA ALA A 139 -11.94 -23.89 -27.50
C ALA A 139 -11.06 -22.90 -26.78
N ALA A 140 -10.83 -23.12 -25.48
CA ALA A 140 -9.98 -22.29 -24.64
C ALA A 140 -8.52 -22.28 -25.12
N GLU A 141 -7.98 -23.42 -25.55
CA GLU A 141 -6.62 -23.47 -26.12
C GLU A 141 -6.46 -22.55 -27.33
N GLY A 142 -7.41 -22.58 -28.26
CA GLY A 142 -7.44 -21.69 -29.42
C GLY A 142 -7.52 -20.22 -29.01
N THR A 143 -8.34 -19.91 -28.01
CA THR A 143 -8.50 -18.54 -27.46
C THR A 143 -7.22 -18.06 -26.79
N VAL A 144 -6.58 -18.90 -25.96
CA VAL A 144 -5.32 -18.58 -25.29
C VAL A 144 -4.21 -18.30 -26.33
N ARG A 145 -4.03 -19.18 -27.30
CA ARG A 145 -3.04 -18.94 -28.38
C ARG A 145 -3.34 -17.65 -29.16
N GLY A 146 -4.62 -17.37 -29.41
CA GLY A 146 -5.07 -16.12 -30.01
C GLY A 146 -4.73 -14.88 -29.19
N ALA A 147 -4.79 -14.95 -27.88
CA ALA A 147 -4.45 -13.86 -26.98
C ALA A 147 -2.98 -13.41 -27.11
N PHE A 148 -2.09 -14.32 -27.48
CA PHE A 148 -0.66 -14.04 -27.70
C PHE A 148 -0.29 -13.85 -29.19
N ALA A 149 -1.24 -13.86 -30.11
CA ALA A 149 -0.98 -13.81 -31.57
C ALA A 149 -0.22 -12.58 -32.04
N ARG A 150 -0.14 -11.51 -31.24
CA ARG A 150 0.65 -10.31 -31.53
C ARG A 150 2.13 -10.43 -31.12
N LEU A 151 2.53 -11.52 -30.51
CA LEU A 151 3.88 -11.82 -30.06
C LEU A 151 4.46 -12.98 -30.89
N SER A 152 5.75 -12.93 -31.18
CA SER A 152 6.47 -14.08 -31.69
C SER A 152 6.71 -15.12 -30.57
N PRO A 153 6.93 -16.39 -30.88
CA PRO A 153 7.25 -17.40 -29.86
C PRO A 153 8.43 -17.01 -28.96
N ALA A 154 9.50 -16.45 -29.51
CA ALA A 154 10.65 -15.98 -28.74
C ALA A 154 10.32 -14.83 -27.78
N GLU A 155 9.38 -13.92 -28.16
CA GLU A 155 8.91 -12.86 -27.27
C GLU A 155 8.05 -13.45 -26.13
N VAL A 156 7.24 -14.47 -26.40
CA VAL A 156 6.47 -15.16 -25.36
C VAL A 156 7.39 -15.89 -24.37
N ASP A 157 8.39 -16.63 -24.87
CA ASP A 157 9.35 -17.31 -24.01
C ASP A 157 10.17 -16.34 -23.17
N SER A 158 10.55 -15.19 -23.76
CA SER A 158 11.25 -14.13 -23.03
C SER A 158 10.38 -13.50 -21.93
N LEU A 159 9.09 -13.29 -22.24
CA LEU A 159 8.12 -12.75 -21.27
C LEU A 159 7.89 -13.75 -20.12
N SER A 160 7.83 -15.04 -20.40
CA SER A 160 7.71 -16.11 -19.42
C SER A 160 8.93 -16.19 -18.50
N ALA A 161 10.13 -16.13 -19.08
CA ALA A 161 11.37 -16.12 -18.32
C ALA A 161 11.46 -14.89 -17.38
N TRP A 162 11.08 -13.71 -17.88
CA TRP A 162 11.08 -12.49 -17.09
C TRP A 162 10.05 -12.55 -15.95
N ALA A 163 8.84 -13.00 -16.21
CA ALA A 163 7.79 -13.13 -15.19
C ALA A 163 8.22 -14.13 -14.08
N THR A 164 8.96 -15.17 -14.45
CA THR A 164 9.53 -16.09 -13.47
C THR A 164 10.63 -15.42 -12.65
N ALA A 165 11.54 -14.69 -13.29
CA ALA A 165 12.67 -14.05 -12.61
C ALA A 165 12.22 -13.00 -11.57
N ILE A 166 11.27 -12.11 -11.89
CA ILE A 166 10.85 -11.04 -10.97
C ILE A 166 10.13 -11.55 -9.71
N MET A 167 9.64 -12.79 -9.72
CA MET A 167 8.92 -13.40 -8.60
C MET A 167 9.73 -14.54 -7.97
N SER A 168 10.92 -14.81 -8.48
CA SER A 168 11.84 -15.82 -7.94
C SER A 168 13.11 -15.20 -7.39
N GLU A 169 13.25 -13.89 -7.38
CA GLU A 169 14.44 -13.27 -6.79
C GLU A 169 14.65 -13.81 -5.38
N GLU A 170 15.42 -14.88 -5.32
CA GLU A 170 16.29 -15.16 -4.19
C GLU A 170 17.02 -13.85 -3.99
N GLY A 171 16.79 -13.15 -2.90
CA GLY A 171 17.43 -11.88 -2.60
C GLY A 171 18.90 -12.10 -2.92
N ASP A 172 19.42 -11.35 -3.90
CA ASP A 172 20.74 -11.64 -4.49
C ASP A 172 21.71 -11.99 -3.38
N GLY A 173 21.89 -13.30 -3.16
CA GLY A 173 22.71 -13.87 -2.11
C GLY A 173 24.21 -13.71 -2.39
N GLU A 174 24.56 -12.76 -3.24
CA GLU A 174 25.89 -12.20 -3.25
C GLU A 174 26.03 -11.35 -1.99
N ASP A 175 26.72 -11.93 -1.02
CA ASP A 175 27.17 -11.31 0.21
C ASP A 175 27.23 -9.79 0.11
N GLY A 176 26.27 -9.07 0.72
CA GLY A 176 26.34 -7.62 0.93
C GLY A 176 27.52 -7.24 1.84
N GLY A 177 28.47 -8.16 1.98
CA GLY A 177 29.72 -8.01 2.67
C GLY A 177 30.75 -7.24 1.83
N ALA A 178 31.86 -6.92 2.46
CA ALA A 178 32.99 -6.24 1.88
C ALA A 178 33.47 -6.92 0.57
N GLY A 179 33.07 -6.36 -0.59
CA GLY A 179 33.44 -6.90 -1.92
C GLY A 179 32.46 -6.61 -3.03
N VAL A 180 31.23 -6.13 -2.73
CA VAL A 180 30.25 -5.80 -3.77
C VAL A 180 30.73 -4.62 -4.63
N ASP A 181 30.84 -4.82 -5.94
CA ASP A 181 31.11 -3.73 -6.89
C ASP A 181 29.85 -2.85 -7.06
N ILE A 182 29.80 -1.74 -6.32
CA ILE A 182 28.71 -0.77 -6.41
C ILE A 182 28.48 -0.22 -7.82
N PHE A 183 29.49 -0.20 -8.67
CA PHE A 183 29.36 0.23 -10.06
C PHE A 183 28.71 -0.86 -10.91
N ALA A 184 29.03 -2.13 -10.63
CA ALA A 184 28.35 -3.26 -11.26
C ALA A 184 26.88 -3.31 -10.86
N LEU A 185 26.56 -3.16 -9.57
CA LEU A 185 25.18 -3.10 -9.06
C LEU A 185 24.36 -2.00 -9.77
N ARG A 186 24.93 -0.82 -9.93
CA ARG A 186 24.26 0.28 -10.61
C ARG A 186 24.01 0.05 -12.10
N ARG A 187 24.97 -0.57 -12.78
CA ARG A 187 24.78 -0.98 -14.18
C ARG A 187 23.70 -2.06 -14.29
N ALA A 188 23.65 -2.97 -13.34
CA ALA A 188 22.63 -4.01 -13.27
C ALA A 188 21.23 -3.41 -13.06
N GLU A 189 21.04 -2.52 -12.09
CA GLU A 189 19.77 -1.81 -11.84
C GLU A 189 19.27 -1.04 -13.08
N HIS A 190 20.18 -0.39 -13.82
CA HIS A 190 19.78 0.30 -15.06
C HIS A 190 19.35 -0.68 -16.16
N ALA A 191 20.15 -1.73 -16.37
CA ALA A 191 19.83 -2.75 -17.36
C ALA A 191 18.55 -3.50 -17.03
N GLU A 192 18.27 -3.73 -15.76
CA GLU A 192 17.04 -4.34 -15.28
C GLU A 192 15.82 -3.46 -15.56
N ARG A 193 15.87 -2.17 -15.27
CA ARG A 193 14.79 -1.22 -15.61
C ARG A 193 14.50 -1.19 -17.11
N GLU A 194 15.51 -1.18 -17.95
CA GLU A 194 15.30 -1.22 -19.42
C GLU A 194 14.72 -2.56 -19.86
N ARG A 195 15.16 -3.67 -19.28
CA ARG A 195 14.55 -4.99 -19.52
C ARG A 195 13.08 -5.01 -19.08
N ALA A 196 12.76 -4.49 -17.89
CA ALA A 196 11.38 -4.42 -17.40
C ALA A 196 10.49 -3.59 -18.35
N ARG A 197 10.94 -2.41 -18.80
CA ARG A 197 10.21 -1.59 -19.78
C ARG A 197 9.93 -2.33 -21.09
N TRP A 198 10.92 -3.05 -21.58
CA TRP A 198 10.76 -3.84 -22.81
C TRP A 198 9.73 -4.96 -22.63
N HIS A 199 9.78 -5.72 -21.52
CA HIS A 199 8.82 -6.78 -21.26
C HIS A 199 7.42 -6.24 -20.99
N LEU A 200 7.29 -5.09 -20.34
CA LEU A 200 5.99 -4.42 -20.15
C LEU A 200 5.36 -4.02 -21.49
N ALA A 201 6.17 -3.53 -22.44
CA ALA A 201 5.68 -3.26 -23.79
C ALA A 201 5.23 -4.54 -24.55
N LEU A 202 5.81 -5.70 -24.25
CA LEU A 202 5.30 -6.99 -24.75
C LEU A 202 3.98 -7.35 -24.04
N ALA A 203 3.90 -7.17 -22.72
CA ALA A 203 2.71 -7.45 -21.92
C ALA A 203 1.47 -6.66 -22.39
N GLU A 204 1.63 -5.40 -22.85
CA GLU A 204 0.55 -4.60 -23.44
C GLU A 204 -0.07 -5.22 -24.71
N ARG A 205 0.65 -6.10 -25.38
CA ARG A 205 0.22 -6.74 -26.62
C ARG A 205 -0.59 -8.03 -26.37
N VAL A 206 -0.68 -8.49 -25.12
CA VAL A 206 -1.45 -9.68 -24.72
C VAL A 206 -2.92 -9.31 -24.51
N ASP A 207 -3.83 -10.10 -25.08
CA ASP A 207 -5.27 -9.94 -24.83
C ASP A 207 -5.68 -10.65 -23.55
N ARG A 208 -5.57 -9.95 -22.42
CA ARG A 208 -5.90 -10.48 -21.10
C ARG A 208 -7.38 -10.80 -20.94
N ALA A 209 -8.28 -10.06 -21.59
CA ALA A 209 -9.71 -10.35 -21.53
C ALA A 209 -10.04 -11.71 -22.19
N ALA A 210 -9.37 -12.04 -23.29
CA ALA A 210 -9.52 -13.35 -23.93
C ALA A 210 -9.08 -14.51 -23.00
N LEU A 211 -7.98 -14.31 -22.23
CA LEU A 211 -7.52 -15.31 -21.26
C LEU A 211 -8.55 -15.57 -20.15
N LEU A 212 -9.16 -14.51 -19.61
CA LEU A 212 -10.20 -14.63 -18.59
C LEU A 212 -11.46 -15.31 -19.12
N ASN A 213 -11.87 -14.97 -20.35
CA ASN A 213 -13.01 -15.63 -20.98
C ASN A 213 -12.77 -17.14 -21.20
N ALA A 214 -11.57 -17.52 -21.63
CA ALA A 214 -11.18 -18.91 -21.80
C ALA A 214 -11.26 -19.67 -20.46
N ALA A 215 -10.76 -19.10 -19.38
CA ALA A 215 -10.83 -19.69 -18.05
C ALA A 215 -12.27 -19.87 -17.56
N TRP A 216 -13.11 -18.85 -17.71
CA TRP A 216 -14.49 -18.88 -17.29
C TRP A 216 -15.30 -20.03 -17.93
N GLU A 217 -15.11 -20.25 -19.24
CA GLU A 217 -15.76 -21.35 -19.94
C GLU A 217 -15.29 -22.73 -19.46
N VAL A 218 -13.97 -22.89 -19.25
CA VAL A 218 -13.38 -24.13 -18.73
C VAL A 218 -13.89 -24.43 -17.32
N TYR A 219 -13.89 -23.43 -16.44
CA TYR A 219 -14.31 -23.60 -15.05
C TYR A 219 -15.77 -23.98 -14.91
N ARG A 220 -16.65 -23.40 -15.69
CA ARG A 220 -18.06 -23.79 -15.74
C ARG A 220 -18.25 -25.23 -16.19
N ALA A 221 -17.49 -25.65 -17.18
CA ALA A 221 -17.58 -27.03 -17.68
C ALA A 221 -17.00 -28.05 -16.68
N ALA A 222 -15.86 -27.70 -16.02
CA ALA A 222 -15.24 -28.52 -14.99
C ALA A 222 -16.18 -28.71 -13.78
N TRP A 223 -16.87 -27.62 -13.36
CA TRP A 223 -17.82 -27.68 -12.26
C TRP A 223 -18.99 -28.63 -12.54
N ARG A 224 -19.43 -28.78 -13.81
CA ARG A 224 -20.42 -29.76 -14.21
C ARG A 224 -19.89 -31.21 -14.09
N VAL A 225 -18.59 -31.43 -14.32
CA VAL A 225 -17.97 -32.74 -14.10
C VAL A 225 -17.96 -33.06 -12.61
N ARG A 226 -17.55 -32.10 -11.78
CA ARG A 226 -17.60 -32.20 -10.30
C ARG A 226 -19.00 -32.61 -9.82
N ASP A 227 -20.06 -31.93 -10.28
CA ASP A 227 -21.45 -32.21 -9.90
C ASP A 227 -21.92 -33.59 -10.42
N ALA A 228 -21.43 -34.01 -11.58
CA ALA A 228 -21.71 -35.33 -12.09
C ALA A 228 -21.05 -36.43 -11.24
N LEU A 229 -19.76 -36.25 -10.86
CA LEU A 229 -19.03 -37.14 -9.95
C LEU A 229 -19.73 -37.28 -8.60
N LEU A 230 -20.14 -36.19 -8.00
CA LEU A 230 -20.85 -36.18 -6.71
C LEU A 230 -22.22 -36.91 -6.80
N SER A 231 -22.84 -36.92 -7.99
CA SER A 231 -24.13 -37.65 -8.24
C SER A 231 -23.97 -39.15 -8.48
N MET A 232 -22.75 -39.64 -8.73
CA MET A 232 -22.49 -41.07 -8.91
C MET A 232 -22.59 -41.82 -7.60
N SER A 233 -23.19 -43.01 -7.66
CA SER A 233 -23.21 -43.91 -6.52
C SER A 233 -21.80 -44.48 -6.21
N PRO A 234 -21.54 -44.92 -4.98
CA PRO A 234 -20.26 -45.57 -4.64
C PRO A 234 -19.98 -46.82 -5.50
N GLU A 235 -21.05 -47.53 -5.94
CA GLU A 235 -20.93 -48.68 -6.82
C GLU A 235 -20.44 -48.26 -8.22
N GLU A 236 -21.01 -47.19 -8.79
CA GLU A 236 -20.58 -46.65 -10.09
C GLU A 236 -19.13 -46.24 -10.04
N ARG A 237 -18.72 -45.44 -9.04
CA ARG A 237 -17.32 -45.04 -8.84
C ARG A 237 -16.40 -46.26 -8.66
N GLY A 238 -16.76 -47.21 -7.84
CA GLY A 238 -16.00 -48.45 -7.61
C GLY A 238 -15.80 -49.36 -8.83
N THR A 239 -16.56 -49.13 -9.91
CA THR A 239 -16.36 -49.83 -11.19
C THR A 239 -15.40 -49.15 -12.13
N MET A 240 -15.07 -47.87 -11.90
CA MET A 240 -14.14 -47.14 -12.74
C MET A 240 -12.72 -47.68 -12.59
N ARG A 241 -11.98 -47.64 -13.67
CA ARG A 241 -10.60 -48.13 -13.73
C ARG A 241 -9.73 -47.05 -14.36
N THR A 242 -8.55 -46.93 -13.84
CA THR A 242 -7.58 -45.96 -14.33
C THR A 242 -7.28 -46.22 -15.79
N THR A 243 -7.49 -45.21 -16.59
CA THR A 243 -7.25 -45.19 -18.02
C THR A 243 -6.53 -43.93 -18.41
N VAL A 244 -5.37 -44.08 -19.07
CA VAL A 244 -4.57 -42.96 -19.55
C VAL A 244 -4.38 -43.06 -21.04
N TRP A 245 -4.53 -41.98 -21.75
CA TRP A 245 -4.29 -41.91 -23.20
C TRP A 245 -3.61 -40.59 -23.58
N GLU A 246 -2.83 -40.61 -24.67
CA GLU A 246 -2.25 -39.44 -25.28
C GLU A 246 -3.18 -38.90 -26.35
N THR A 247 -3.37 -37.59 -26.37
CA THR A 247 -4.20 -36.91 -27.37
C THR A 247 -3.31 -36.05 -28.27
N SER A 248 -3.56 -36.07 -29.60
CA SER A 248 -2.91 -35.21 -30.58
C SER A 248 -3.97 -34.47 -31.40
N PHE A 249 -3.69 -33.21 -31.72
CA PHE A 249 -4.51 -32.47 -32.70
C PHE A 249 -4.17 -32.95 -34.11
N ASP A 250 -5.23 -33.15 -34.92
CA ASP A 250 -5.08 -33.43 -36.34
C ASP A 250 -4.65 -32.13 -37.07
N GLU A 251 -3.44 -32.11 -37.65
CA GLU A 251 -2.90 -30.98 -38.43
C GLU A 251 -3.83 -30.53 -39.57
N ALA A 252 -4.72 -31.39 -40.02
CA ALA A 252 -5.67 -31.09 -41.11
C ALA A 252 -6.77 -30.12 -40.69
N THR A 253 -7.08 -30.01 -39.39
CA THR A 253 -8.18 -29.15 -38.89
C THR A 253 -7.65 -27.84 -38.28
N THR A 254 -6.33 -27.72 -37.96
CA THR A 254 -5.73 -26.51 -37.39
C THR A 254 -4.33 -26.31 -37.99
N PRO A 255 -4.18 -25.54 -39.08
CA PRO A 255 -2.87 -25.27 -39.71
C PRO A 255 -1.89 -24.62 -38.74
N GLY A 256 -0.79 -25.31 -38.48
CA GLY A 256 0.29 -24.87 -37.58
C GLY A 256 0.25 -25.50 -36.19
N ALA A 257 -0.68 -26.36 -35.88
CA ALA A 257 -0.75 -27.07 -34.60
C ALA A 257 -0.12 -28.46 -34.71
N GLY A 258 1.17 -28.52 -34.71
CA GLY A 258 1.94 -29.77 -34.51
C GLY A 258 2.09 -30.12 -33.04
N ALA A 259 1.13 -29.76 -32.17
CA ALA A 259 1.23 -29.92 -30.72
C ALA A 259 0.38 -31.07 -30.21
N THR A 260 0.96 -31.98 -29.45
CA THR A 260 0.24 -32.91 -28.59
C THR A 260 -0.52 -32.15 -27.53
N PHE A 261 -1.82 -32.40 -27.32
CA PHE A 261 -2.67 -31.76 -26.30
C PHE A 261 -2.26 -32.20 -24.88
N GLY A 262 -1.39 -33.18 -24.74
CA GLY A 262 -0.97 -33.77 -23.49
C GLY A 262 -1.68 -35.08 -23.18
N LYS A 263 -1.39 -35.63 -22.00
CA LYS A 263 -2.06 -36.81 -21.51
C LYS A 263 -3.43 -36.45 -20.93
N VAL A 264 -4.37 -37.37 -21.06
CA VAL A 264 -5.67 -37.35 -20.40
C VAL A 264 -5.79 -38.60 -19.54
N ALA A 265 -6.28 -38.48 -18.33
CA ALA A 265 -6.52 -39.57 -17.42
C ALA A 265 -7.94 -39.53 -16.83
N ILE A 266 -8.54 -40.69 -16.71
CA ILE A 266 -9.65 -40.93 -15.78
C ILE A 266 -9.12 -41.93 -14.76
N GLY A 267 -9.06 -41.56 -13.51
CA GLY A 267 -8.60 -42.38 -12.39
C GLY A 267 -9.68 -43.28 -11.83
N GLY A 268 -9.24 -44.35 -11.16
CA GLY A 268 -10.09 -45.30 -10.47
C GLY A 268 -10.34 -44.92 -9.01
N SER A 269 -10.86 -45.88 -8.21
CA SER A 269 -11.04 -45.67 -6.76
C SER A 269 -9.88 -46.25 -5.92
N GLY A 270 -8.74 -46.48 -6.53
CA GLY A 270 -7.57 -47.06 -5.88
C GLY A 270 -6.39 -46.07 -5.99
N ARG A 271 -5.30 -46.35 -5.31
CA ARG A 271 -4.10 -45.53 -5.40
C ARG A 271 -3.54 -45.48 -6.81
N ASP A 272 -3.55 -44.36 -7.43
CA ASP A 272 -3.02 -44.07 -8.77
C ASP A 272 -1.75 -43.19 -8.67
N ARG A 273 -0.98 -43.09 -9.76
CA ARG A 273 0.20 -42.22 -9.85
C ARG A 273 0.27 -41.58 -11.22
N TYR A 274 0.23 -40.25 -11.22
CA TYR A 274 0.27 -39.41 -12.40
C TYR A 274 1.63 -38.70 -12.50
N THR A 275 2.39 -39.03 -13.55
CA THR A 275 3.76 -38.51 -13.75
C THR A 275 3.91 -37.79 -15.07
N GLY A 276 4.54 -36.60 -15.03
CA GLY A 276 4.78 -35.73 -16.18
C GLY A 276 3.66 -34.74 -16.40
N TYR A 277 3.30 -34.44 -17.66
CA TYR A 277 2.29 -33.42 -17.95
C TYR A 277 0.97 -34.08 -18.39
N TYR A 278 -0.11 -33.63 -17.76
CA TYR A 278 -1.49 -33.95 -18.12
C TYR A 278 -2.28 -32.71 -18.45
N ALA A 279 -3.05 -32.73 -19.53
CA ALA A 279 -4.01 -31.68 -19.82
C ALA A 279 -5.29 -31.83 -18.97
N LEU A 280 -5.69 -33.07 -18.73
CA LEU A 280 -6.88 -33.41 -17.96
C LEU A 280 -6.64 -34.65 -17.10
N ILE A 281 -6.93 -34.55 -15.82
CA ILE A 281 -7.07 -35.66 -14.90
C ILE A 281 -8.44 -35.53 -14.23
N VAL A 282 -9.21 -36.64 -14.21
CA VAL A 282 -10.40 -36.75 -13.38
C VAL A 282 -10.28 -38.05 -12.59
N ASP A 283 -9.99 -37.95 -11.31
CA ASP A 283 -9.91 -39.06 -10.39
C ASP A 283 -11.19 -39.20 -9.56
N VAL A 284 -11.61 -40.44 -9.33
CA VAL A 284 -12.82 -40.70 -8.54
C VAL A 284 -12.51 -41.08 -7.09
N GLY A 285 -11.22 -41.18 -6.75
CA GLY A 285 -10.72 -41.32 -5.36
C GLY A 285 -9.66 -42.41 -5.19
N GLY A 286 -8.86 -42.24 -4.19
CA GLY A 286 -7.71 -43.09 -3.82
C GLY A 286 -6.85 -42.26 -2.86
N ASP A 287 -5.70 -42.77 -2.47
CA ASP A 287 -4.65 -41.98 -1.88
C ASP A 287 -3.56 -41.85 -2.95
N ASP A 288 -3.65 -40.79 -3.76
CA ASP A 288 -2.99 -40.69 -5.05
C ASP A 288 -1.70 -39.89 -5.05
N GLU A 289 -0.85 -40.06 -6.06
CA GLU A 289 0.41 -39.32 -6.22
C GLU A 289 0.42 -38.57 -7.56
N TYR A 290 0.43 -37.26 -7.50
CA TYR A 290 0.52 -36.34 -8.65
C TYR A 290 1.94 -35.72 -8.72
N GLU A 291 2.80 -36.26 -9.59
CA GLU A 291 4.14 -35.71 -9.86
C GLU A 291 4.13 -34.95 -11.20
N LEU A 292 3.64 -33.71 -11.17
CA LEU A 292 3.35 -32.95 -12.39
C LEU A 292 4.48 -32.03 -12.78
N ALA A 293 5.07 -32.29 -13.94
CA ALA A 293 6.09 -31.44 -14.51
C ALA A 293 5.49 -30.24 -15.26
N PRO A 294 6.13 -29.05 -15.22
CA PRO A 294 5.71 -27.94 -16.07
C PRO A 294 6.00 -28.26 -17.55
N PRO A 295 5.26 -27.64 -18.50
CA PRO A 295 5.56 -27.80 -19.93
C PRO A 295 6.90 -27.15 -20.32
N ASP A 296 7.50 -27.66 -21.40
CA ASP A 296 8.82 -27.21 -21.89
C ASP A 296 8.83 -25.75 -22.42
N SER A 297 7.68 -25.21 -22.83
CA SER A 297 7.52 -23.83 -23.26
C SER A 297 6.18 -23.24 -22.85
N ALA A 298 6.09 -21.93 -22.77
CA ALA A 298 4.96 -21.20 -22.18
C ALA A 298 3.58 -21.54 -22.78
N LEU A 299 3.48 -21.78 -24.08
CA LEU A 299 2.22 -22.11 -24.77
C LEU A 299 2.12 -23.56 -25.23
N SER A 300 2.99 -24.46 -24.76
CA SER A 300 2.94 -25.86 -25.18
C SER A 300 1.66 -26.54 -24.75
N PHE A 301 1.20 -26.26 -23.53
CA PHE A 301 -0.02 -26.83 -22.96
C PHE A 301 -0.75 -25.75 -22.15
N PRO A 302 -1.52 -24.89 -22.84
CA PRO A 302 -2.04 -23.70 -22.19
C PRO A 302 -3.30 -23.93 -21.34
N VAL A 303 -3.83 -25.16 -21.29
CA VAL A 303 -5.01 -25.50 -20.48
C VAL A 303 -4.77 -26.79 -19.71
N GLN A 304 -4.91 -26.71 -18.38
CA GLN A 304 -4.82 -27.87 -17.49
C GLN A 304 -6.02 -27.90 -16.53
N VAL A 305 -6.65 -29.06 -16.39
CA VAL A 305 -7.72 -29.30 -15.42
C VAL A 305 -7.45 -30.61 -14.68
N ILE A 306 -7.52 -30.55 -13.36
CA ILE A 306 -7.44 -31.69 -12.46
C ILE A 306 -8.67 -31.65 -11.57
N ILE A 307 -9.36 -32.77 -11.44
CA ILE A 307 -10.50 -32.97 -10.56
C ILE A 307 -10.26 -34.24 -9.80
N ASP A 308 -10.08 -34.15 -8.48
CA ASP A 308 -10.02 -35.28 -7.56
C ASP A 308 -11.28 -35.33 -6.70
N ALA A 309 -11.83 -36.48 -6.52
CA ALA A 309 -13.07 -36.63 -5.78
C ALA A 309 -12.89 -37.09 -4.33
N SER A 310 -11.81 -37.77 -4.00
CA SER A 310 -11.51 -38.14 -2.62
C SER A 310 -10.19 -38.90 -2.48
N GLY A 311 -9.46 -38.63 -1.46
CA GLY A 311 -8.24 -39.32 -1.10
C GLY A 311 -7.53 -38.61 0.02
N ASN A 312 -6.34 -39.05 0.40
CA ASN A 312 -5.36 -38.26 1.07
C ASN A 312 -4.18 -38.20 0.11
N ASP A 313 -4.15 -37.13 -0.66
CA ASP A 313 -3.41 -37.10 -1.90
C ASP A 313 -2.09 -36.31 -1.76
N ARG A 314 -1.22 -36.56 -2.70
CA ARG A 314 0.04 -35.86 -2.72
C ARG A 314 0.28 -35.21 -4.07
N TYR A 315 0.21 -33.89 -4.09
CA TYR A 315 0.47 -33.07 -5.25
C TYR A 315 1.88 -32.53 -5.22
N GLU A 316 2.73 -32.94 -6.18
CA GLU A 316 4.06 -32.38 -6.38
C GLU A 316 4.15 -31.68 -7.74
N GLY A 317 4.64 -30.43 -7.73
CA GLY A 317 4.85 -29.63 -8.92
C GLY A 317 3.78 -28.57 -9.15
N ARG A 318 3.54 -28.23 -10.41
CA ARG A 318 2.66 -27.10 -10.76
C ARG A 318 1.23 -27.56 -10.89
N VAL A 319 0.40 -27.26 -9.89
CA VAL A 319 -1.04 -27.64 -9.85
C VAL A 319 -1.92 -26.40 -9.74
N GLY A 320 -3.08 -26.43 -10.41
CA GLY A 320 -4.06 -25.33 -10.43
C GLY A 320 -3.49 -24.02 -11.03
N ALA A 321 -2.37 -24.06 -11.74
CA ALA A 321 -1.66 -22.86 -12.19
C ALA A 321 -1.95 -22.51 -13.64
N GLY A 322 -2.33 -21.25 -13.88
CA GLY A 322 -2.57 -20.68 -15.20
C GLY A 322 -1.35 -19.85 -15.68
N MET A 323 -0.24 -20.50 -16.00
CA MET A 323 0.92 -19.87 -16.60
C MET A 323 0.75 -19.76 -18.12
N PHE A 324 0.55 -18.55 -18.63
CA PHE A 324 0.27 -18.26 -20.04
C PHE A 324 -0.94 -19.06 -20.53
N GLY A 325 -1.95 -19.23 -19.66
CA GLY A 325 -3.10 -20.07 -19.96
C GLY A 325 -4.09 -20.20 -18.81
N VAL A 326 -4.73 -21.37 -18.75
CA VAL A 326 -5.77 -21.70 -17.78
C VAL A 326 -5.37 -22.94 -16.99
N GLY A 327 -5.37 -22.84 -15.67
CA GLY A 327 -5.13 -23.94 -14.75
C GLY A 327 -6.27 -24.08 -13.74
N LEU A 328 -6.70 -25.30 -13.49
CA LEU A 328 -7.69 -25.62 -12.47
C LEU A 328 -7.32 -26.91 -11.75
N LEU A 329 -7.33 -26.87 -10.42
CA LEU A 329 -7.42 -28.05 -9.57
C LEU A 329 -8.70 -27.92 -8.72
N LEU A 330 -9.54 -28.92 -8.76
CA LEU A 330 -10.63 -29.13 -7.83
C LEU A 330 -10.31 -30.37 -7.01
N ASP A 331 -10.10 -30.21 -5.71
CA ASP A 331 -10.06 -31.29 -4.73
C ASP A 331 -11.35 -31.27 -3.92
N LEU A 332 -11.96 -32.41 -3.71
CA LEU A 332 -13.24 -32.44 -3.04
C LEU A 332 -13.17 -32.95 -1.60
N THR A 333 -12.23 -33.82 -1.27
CA THR A 333 -12.06 -34.29 0.11
C THR A 333 -10.76 -35.06 0.32
N GLY A 334 -10.03 -34.73 1.34
CA GLY A 334 -8.82 -35.44 1.79
C GLY A 334 -8.14 -34.72 2.92
N ASP A 335 -7.09 -35.31 3.46
CA ASP A 335 -6.07 -34.58 4.22
C ASP A 335 -4.84 -34.56 3.31
N ASP A 336 -4.68 -33.48 2.50
CA ASP A 336 -3.82 -33.46 1.34
C ASP A 336 -2.47 -32.77 1.56
N THR A 337 -1.53 -33.03 0.67
CA THR A 337 -0.24 -32.39 0.69
C THR A 337 0.12 -31.80 -0.66
N TYR A 338 0.19 -30.47 -0.72
CA TYR A 338 0.57 -29.70 -1.91
C TYR A 338 2.00 -29.20 -1.79
N ARG A 339 2.90 -29.61 -2.69
CA ARG A 339 4.30 -29.17 -2.69
C ARG A 339 4.73 -28.66 -4.05
N ALA A 340 5.27 -27.42 -4.06
CA ALA A 340 5.69 -26.79 -5.29
C ALA A 340 6.94 -25.92 -5.13
N GLY A 341 7.57 -25.61 -6.25
CA GLY A 341 8.64 -24.62 -6.30
C GLY A 341 8.08 -23.20 -6.49
N ILE A 342 7.75 -22.87 -7.74
CA ILE A 342 7.28 -21.54 -8.14
C ILE A 342 6.09 -21.62 -9.09
N TRP A 343 5.22 -20.64 -9.05
CA TRP A 343 4.05 -20.51 -9.91
C TRP A 343 3.14 -21.75 -9.87
N SER A 344 2.58 -22.01 -8.69
CA SER A 344 1.71 -23.15 -8.43
C SER A 344 0.59 -22.81 -7.46
N GLN A 345 -0.20 -23.82 -7.06
CA GLN A 345 -1.24 -23.70 -6.03
C GLN A 345 -2.16 -22.49 -6.32
N GLY A 346 -2.82 -22.53 -7.47
CA GLY A 346 -3.75 -21.49 -7.89
C GLY A 346 -3.10 -20.23 -8.46
N ALA A 347 -1.81 -20.24 -8.82
CA ALA A 347 -1.17 -19.04 -9.37
C ALA A 347 -1.58 -18.76 -10.82
N GLY A 348 -1.78 -17.48 -11.18
CA GLY A 348 -2.10 -17.03 -12.54
C GLY A 348 -1.11 -16.00 -13.05
N CYS A 349 -0.37 -16.30 -14.11
CA CYS A 349 0.56 -15.37 -14.76
C CYS A 349 0.29 -15.31 -16.25
N PHE A 350 -0.11 -14.14 -16.78
CA PHE A 350 -0.66 -14.05 -18.14
C PHE A 350 -1.69 -15.14 -18.39
N GLY A 351 -2.57 -15.36 -17.42
CA GLY A 351 -3.54 -16.44 -17.41
C GLY A 351 -4.39 -16.44 -16.15
N VAL A 352 -5.14 -17.51 -15.95
CA VAL A 352 -5.95 -17.68 -14.76
C VAL A 352 -5.67 -19.06 -14.15
N GLY A 353 -5.28 -19.08 -12.87
CA GLY A 353 -5.05 -20.27 -12.07
C GLY A 353 -6.00 -20.33 -10.88
N VAL A 354 -6.60 -21.49 -10.64
CA VAL A 354 -7.43 -21.74 -9.47
C VAL A 354 -7.09 -23.11 -8.88
N LEU A 355 -6.83 -23.13 -7.57
CA LEU A 355 -6.90 -24.31 -6.73
C LEU A 355 -8.13 -24.12 -5.84
N TRP A 356 -9.01 -25.11 -5.83
CA TRP A 356 -10.23 -25.12 -5.05
C TRP A 356 -10.29 -26.42 -4.27
N ASP A 357 -10.10 -26.33 -2.96
CA ASP A 357 -10.22 -27.43 -2.01
C ASP A 357 -11.56 -27.34 -1.27
N GLU A 358 -12.23 -28.46 -1.07
CA GLU A 358 -13.52 -28.41 -0.40
C GLU A 358 -13.46 -28.86 1.08
N VAL A 359 -12.64 -29.85 1.41
CA VAL A 359 -12.58 -30.38 2.79
C VAL A 359 -11.30 -31.15 3.03
N GLY A 360 -10.51 -30.72 4.00
CA GLY A 360 -9.31 -31.43 4.40
C GLY A 360 -8.71 -30.88 5.69
N ASN A 361 -7.57 -31.38 6.09
CA ASN A 361 -6.61 -30.69 6.92
C ASN A 361 -5.29 -30.72 6.15
N ASP A 362 -5.05 -29.65 5.42
CA ASP A 362 -4.18 -29.68 4.29
C ASP A 362 -2.84 -29.00 4.55
N PHE A 363 -1.84 -29.39 3.81
CA PHE A 363 -0.53 -28.82 3.91
C PHE A 363 -0.06 -28.27 2.57
N TYR A 364 -0.10 -26.95 2.45
CA TYR A 364 0.36 -26.21 1.27
C TYR A 364 1.78 -25.70 1.49
N SER A 365 2.74 -26.13 0.68
CA SER A 365 4.13 -25.70 0.76
C SER A 365 4.68 -25.30 -0.60
N ALA A 366 5.24 -24.09 -0.70
CA ALA A 366 5.83 -23.61 -1.95
C ALA A 366 7.07 -22.74 -1.72
N GLY A 367 7.89 -22.59 -2.76
CA GLY A 367 9.05 -21.73 -2.72
C GLY A 367 8.67 -20.26 -2.89
N SER A 368 8.02 -19.91 -4.00
CA SER A 368 7.66 -18.52 -4.35
C SER A 368 6.50 -18.46 -5.34
N ALA A 369 5.84 -17.30 -5.44
CA ALA A 369 4.77 -17.03 -6.41
C ALA A 369 3.70 -18.13 -6.44
N ALA A 370 3.17 -18.48 -5.28
CA ALA A 370 2.22 -19.57 -5.13
C ALA A 370 1.12 -19.20 -4.12
N GLN A 371 0.14 -20.09 -3.96
CA GLN A 371 -0.99 -19.89 -3.05
C GLN A 371 -1.81 -18.64 -3.44
N GLY A 372 -2.41 -18.72 -4.66
CA GLY A 372 -3.32 -17.71 -5.16
C GLY A 372 -2.66 -16.42 -5.67
N VAL A 373 -1.48 -16.48 -6.27
CA VAL A 373 -0.76 -15.31 -6.81
C VAL A 373 -1.22 -14.95 -8.21
N GLY A 374 -1.50 -13.67 -8.47
CA GLY A 374 -1.86 -13.14 -9.79
C GLY A 374 -0.88 -12.10 -10.33
N ALA A 375 -0.40 -12.29 -11.57
CA ALA A 375 0.41 -11.31 -12.31
C ALA A 375 -0.08 -11.23 -13.76
N PHE A 376 -0.49 -10.06 -14.24
CA PHE A 376 -1.13 -9.89 -15.55
C PHE A 376 -2.32 -10.84 -15.79
N GLY A 377 -2.93 -11.32 -14.71
CA GLY A 377 -3.99 -12.31 -14.71
C GLY A 377 -4.60 -12.50 -13.33
N ILE A 378 -5.25 -13.63 -13.10
CA ILE A 378 -5.89 -13.93 -11.82
C ILE A 378 -5.31 -15.24 -11.26
N GLY A 379 -4.89 -15.22 -10.00
CA GLY A 379 -4.58 -16.41 -9.22
C GLY A 379 -5.52 -16.52 -8.03
N ALA A 380 -6.02 -17.72 -7.76
CA ALA A 380 -6.85 -17.97 -6.60
C ALA A 380 -6.57 -19.35 -5.96
N LEU A 381 -6.43 -19.35 -4.65
CA LEU A 381 -6.55 -20.53 -3.81
C LEU A 381 -7.79 -20.34 -2.94
N VAL A 382 -8.67 -21.30 -2.95
CA VAL A 382 -9.90 -21.33 -2.13
C VAL A 382 -9.92 -22.64 -1.37
N ASP A 383 -9.97 -22.56 -0.06
CA ASP A 383 -10.21 -23.67 0.85
C ASP A 383 -11.55 -23.46 1.58
N LEU A 384 -12.35 -24.50 1.68
CA LEU A 384 -13.68 -24.34 2.25
C LEU A 384 -13.75 -24.78 3.73
N ALA A 385 -12.90 -25.71 4.14
CA ALA A 385 -12.93 -26.17 5.51
C ALA A 385 -11.76 -27.09 5.87
N GLY A 386 -11.03 -26.76 6.90
CA GLY A 386 -9.95 -27.60 7.35
C GLY A 386 -9.32 -27.10 8.63
N ARG A 387 -8.14 -27.54 8.84
CA ARG A 387 -7.16 -26.95 9.72
C ARG A 387 -5.84 -26.97 8.98
N ASP A 388 -5.54 -25.89 8.34
CA ASP A 388 -4.64 -25.88 7.21
C ASP A 388 -3.32 -25.18 7.53
N VAL A 389 -2.29 -25.57 6.80
CA VAL A 389 -0.98 -24.93 6.95
C VAL A 389 -0.52 -24.44 5.58
N TYR A 390 -0.46 -23.14 5.43
CA TYR A 390 0.04 -22.43 4.25
C TYR A 390 1.47 -21.98 4.50
N GLN A 391 2.43 -22.58 3.82
CA GLN A 391 3.84 -22.23 3.95
C GLN A 391 4.42 -21.79 2.61
N VAL A 392 5.01 -20.59 2.56
CA VAL A 392 5.67 -20.07 1.37
C VAL A 392 6.94 -19.32 1.72
N GLY A 393 7.93 -19.35 0.84
CA GLY A 393 9.16 -18.59 1.04
C GLY A 393 8.93 -17.09 0.89
N ASN A 394 8.43 -16.64 -0.27
CA ASN A 394 8.09 -15.25 -0.55
C ASN A 394 7.08 -15.14 -1.70
N TYR A 395 6.56 -13.91 -1.93
CA TYR A 395 5.62 -13.59 -3.00
C TYR A 395 4.45 -14.58 -3.10
N GLY A 396 3.82 -14.92 -1.98
CA GLY A 396 2.75 -15.92 -1.93
C GLY A 396 1.59 -15.50 -1.04
N GLN A 397 0.61 -16.41 -0.88
CA GLN A 397 -0.57 -16.16 -0.06
C GLN A 397 -1.31 -14.88 -0.50
N ALA A 398 -1.91 -14.94 -1.70
CA ALA A 398 -2.68 -13.85 -2.31
C ALA A 398 -1.87 -12.61 -2.71
N VAL A 399 -0.78 -12.75 -3.42
CA VAL A 399 -0.09 -11.57 -4.00
C VAL A 399 -0.70 -11.17 -5.33
N GLY A 400 -1.12 -9.93 -5.44
CA GLY A 400 -1.50 -9.30 -6.71
C GLY A 400 -0.37 -8.44 -7.25
N ALA A 401 0.38 -8.95 -8.22
CA ALA A 401 1.42 -8.21 -8.92
C ALA A 401 0.84 -7.36 -10.06
N THR A 402 1.67 -6.62 -10.79
CA THR A 402 1.25 -5.73 -11.88
C THR A 402 0.12 -6.31 -12.72
N ALA A 403 -0.97 -5.54 -12.84
CA ALA A 403 -2.17 -5.94 -13.61
C ALA A 403 -2.71 -7.33 -13.26
N GLY A 404 -2.49 -7.78 -12.04
CA GLY A 404 -2.95 -9.07 -11.52
C GLY A 404 -3.84 -8.94 -10.29
N VAL A 405 -4.62 -9.99 -10.04
CA VAL A 405 -5.37 -10.20 -8.80
C VAL A 405 -4.91 -11.51 -8.19
N GLY A 406 -4.44 -11.43 -6.94
CA GLY A 406 -4.15 -12.61 -6.12
C GLY A 406 -5.20 -12.78 -5.03
N ILE A 407 -5.72 -13.99 -4.88
CA ILE A 407 -6.78 -14.33 -3.93
C ILE A 407 -6.37 -15.57 -3.14
N LEU A 408 -6.51 -15.50 -1.82
CA LEU A 408 -6.59 -16.65 -0.94
C LEU A 408 -7.85 -16.46 -0.09
N GLU A 409 -8.78 -17.39 -0.21
CA GLU A 409 -10.04 -17.41 0.54
C GLU A 409 -10.08 -18.66 1.39
N GLU A 410 -10.10 -18.52 2.70
CA GLU A 410 -10.31 -19.57 3.68
C GLU A 410 -11.71 -19.42 4.28
N ARG A 411 -12.44 -20.51 4.39
CA ARG A 411 -13.83 -20.44 4.88
C ARG A 411 -14.05 -21.08 6.24
N GLY A 412 -13.05 -21.65 6.81
CA GLY A 412 -13.12 -22.01 8.21
C GLY A 412 -12.21 -23.13 8.66
N GLY A 413 -11.48 -22.83 9.68
CA GLY A 413 -10.48 -23.71 10.25
C GLY A 413 -9.86 -23.15 11.50
N HIS A 414 -8.65 -23.53 11.77
CA HIS A 414 -7.72 -22.91 12.68
C HIS A 414 -6.35 -22.98 12.01
N ASP A 415 -6.03 -21.95 11.24
CA ASP A 415 -5.10 -22.09 10.16
C ASP A 415 -3.75 -21.41 10.46
N SER A 416 -2.75 -21.71 9.67
CA SER A 416 -1.43 -21.16 9.86
C SER A 416 -0.86 -20.68 8.55
N TYR A 417 -0.72 -19.38 8.41
CA TYR A 417 -0.13 -18.68 7.27
C TYR A 417 1.31 -18.31 7.60
N LEU A 418 2.26 -19.08 7.07
CA LEU A 418 3.67 -18.98 7.41
C LEU A 418 4.49 -18.55 6.20
N SER A 419 5.34 -17.54 6.36
CA SER A 419 6.20 -17.09 5.26
C SER A 419 7.60 -16.66 5.72
N GLY A 420 8.58 -16.73 4.80
CA GLY A 420 9.96 -16.32 5.03
C GLY A 420 10.96 -17.48 4.96
N GLY A 421 12.20 -17.18 5.33
CA GLY A 421 13.28 -18.16 5.39
C GLY A 421 14.06 -18.39 4.08
N THR A 422 13.69 -17.75 2.97
CA THR A 422 14.34 -17.95 1.67
C THR A 422 15.09 -16.72 1.16
N ALA A 423 14.48 -15.54 1.17
CA ALA A 423 15.07 -14.33 0.59
C ALA A 423 15.38 -13.31 1.69
N THR A 424 16.64 -13.11 2.04
CA THR A 424 17.05 -12.09 3.01
C THR A 424 16.89 -10.68 2.42
N ASP A 425 16.31 -9.74 3.17
CA ASP A 425 16.21 -8.33 2.76
C ASP A 425 17.53 -7.57 3.00
N LEU A 426 18.53 -7.85 2.22
CA LEU A 426 19.85 -7.26 2.37
C LEU A 426 19.91 -5.74 2.19
N LEU A 427 18.88 -5.13 1.63
CA LEU A 427 18.78 -3.66 1.53
C LEU A 427 18.56 -3.00 2.89
N ARG A 428 17.93 -3.71 3.84
CA ARG A 428 17.53 -3.15 5.14
C ARG A 428 18.17 -3.89 6.31
N TYR A 429 18.21 -5.23 6.23
CA TYR A 429 18.57 -6.10 7.35
C TYR A 429 19.36 -7.30 6.89
N SER A 430 20.29 -7.77 7.72
CA SER A 430 21.07 -8.98 7.45
C SER A 430 20.44 -10.26 8.02
N ASP A 431 19.37 -10.15 8.77
CA ASP A 431 18.74 -11.19 9.57
C ASP A 431 17.20 -11.24 9.44
N HIS A 432 16.64 -10.48 8.48
CA HIS A 432 15.22 -10.50 8.15
C HIS A 432 14.96 -10.84 6.70
N TYR A 433 13.79 -11.39 6.41
CA TYR A 433 13.43 -11.92 5.10
C TYR A 433 12.44 -11.03 4.38
N LEU A 434 12.64 -10.83 3.08
CA LEU A 434 11.64 -10.21 2.22
C LEU A 434 10.53 -11.23 1.94
N THR A 435 9.34 -11.02 2.49
CA THR A 435 8.23 -11.96 2.35
C THR A 435 7.26 -11.57 1.25
N MET A 436 6.70 -10.37 1.24
CA MET A 436 5.67 -9.96 0.28
C MET A 436 4.54 -11.00 0.21
N THR A 437 3.83 -11.23 1.35
CA THR A 437 2.86 -12.32 1.48
C THR A 437 1.62 -11.86 2.24
N GLN A 438 0.57 -12.71 2.26
CA GLN A 438 -0.63 -12.49 3.05
C GLN A 438 -1.41 -11.24 2.59
N GLY A 439 -1.89 -11.28 1.32
CA GLY A 439 -2.74 -10.23 0.76
C GLY A 439 -1.98 -8.99 0.29
N VAL A 440 -0.83 -9.13 -0.37
CA VAL A 440 -0.01 -8.00 -0.81
C VAL A 440 -0.30 -7.55 -2.24
N GLY A 441 -0.52 -6.24 -2.42
CA GLY A 441 -0.54 -5.60 -3.74
C GLY A 441 0.84 -5.07 -4.13
N LEU A 442 1.37 -5.48 -5.30
CA LEU A 442 2.76 -5.25 -5.69
C LEU A 442 2.90 -4.68 -7.09
N GLY A 443 3.64 -3.57 -7.24
CA GLY A 443 4.04 -3.03 -8.54
C GLY A 443 5.56 -3.07 -8.77
N VAL A 444 5.95 -2.88 -10.04
CA VAL A 444 7.37 -2.84 -10.44
C VAL A 444 7.87 -1.39 -10.45
N ARG A 445 8.46 -0.95 -9.36
CA ARG A 445 8.96 0.42 -9.19
C ARG A 445 10.19 0.68 -10.07
N PRO A 446 10.25 1.82 -10.82
CA PRO A 446 9.22 2.85 -10.99
C PRO A 446 8.43 2.70 -12.30
N VAL A 447 8.34 1.54 -12.91
CA VAL A 447 7.96 1.34 -14.32
C VAL A 447 6.53 0.84 -14.54
N ALA A 448 5.92 0.15 -13.57
CA ALA A 448 4.54 -0.34 -13.70
C ALA A 448 3.78 -0.33 -12.39
N SER A 449 2.51 0.08 -12.46
CA SER A 449 1.57 0.05 -11.33
C SER A 449 1.28 -1.38 -10.87
N GLY A 450 0.96 -1.53 -9.59
CA GLY A 450 0.68 -2.80 -8.95
C GLY A 450 -0.71 -3.36 -9.24
N GLY A 451 -0.93 -4.56 -8.73
CA GLY A 451 -2.21 -5.26 -8.75
C GLY A 451 -2.92 -5.23 -7.40
N ILE A 452 -3.81 -6.19 -7.21
CA ILE A 452 -4.63 -6.33 -6.00
C ILE A 452 -4.34 -7.70 -5.37
N GLY A 453 -3.86 -7.71 -4.12
CA GLY A 453 -3.73 -8.91 -3.31
C GLY A 453 -4.80 -8.93 -2.22
N LEU A 454 -5.50 -10.06 -2.05
CA LEU A 454 -6.54 -10.20 -1.04
C LEU A 454 -6.52 -11.58 -0.41
N LEU A 455 -6.12 -11.65 0.86
CA LEU A 455 -6.33 -12.78 1.73
C LEU A 455 -7.60 -12.53 2.53
N SER A 456 -8.48 -13.50 2.58
CA SER A 456 -9.73 -13.43 3.31
C SER A 456 -9.97 -14.72 4.08
N ASP A 457 -10.08 -14.64 5.39
CA ASP A 457 -10.43 -15.71 6.31
C ASP A 457 -11.82 -15.45 6.89
N ARG A 458 -12.63 -16.50 7.04
CA ARG A 458 -13.98 -16.31 7.53
C ARG A 458 -14.14 -16.59 9.00
N TRP A 459 -13.44 -17.54 9.52
CA TRP A 459 -13.41 -17.79 10.97
C TRP A 459 -12.44 -18.90 11.36
N GLY A 460 -11.81 -18.72 12.48
CA GLY A 460 -10.80 -19.61 12.99
C GLY A 460 -10.25 -19.11 14.30
N ASN A 461 -9.09 -19.58 14.68
CA ASN A 461 -8.14 -18.91 15.55
C ASN A 461 -6.79 -19.11 14.88
N ASP A 462 -6.39 -18.11 14.14
CA ASP A 462 -5.44 -18.25 13.09
C ASP A 462 -4.08 -17.63 13.43
N THR A 463 -3.07 -18.02 12.70
CA THR A 463 -1.73 -17.48 12.90
C THR A 463 -1.17 -16.98 11.57
N TYR A 464 -1.00 -15.68 11.49
CA TYR A 464 -0.39 -14.98 10.38
C TYR A 464 1.05 -14.60 10.75
N ALA A 465 2.03 -15.22 10.11
CA ALA A 465 3.44 -14.96 10.36
C ALA A 465 4.15 -14.57 9.07
N ALA A 466 4.58 -13.32 9.01
CA ALA A 466 5.38 -12.74 7.94
C ALA A 466 6.60 -12.02 8.53
N ASP A 467 7.49 -11.51 7.68
CA ASP A 467 8.64 -10.74 8.15
C ASP A 467 8.60 -9.32 7.56
N ILE A 468 9.16 -9.08 6.38
CA ILE A 468 9.13 -7.76 5.75
C ILE A 468 8.15 -7.76 4.58
N PHE A 469 7.15 -6.90 4.64
CA PHE A 469 5.98 -6.81 3.79
C PHE A 469 5.02 -8.01 3.90
N GLY A 470 3.93 -7.81 4.59
CA GLY A 470 2.89 -8.84 4.73
C GLY A 470 1.60 -8.28 5.32
N GLN A 471 0.62 -9.17 5.49
CA GLN A 471 -0.61 -8.91 6.25
C GLN A 471 -1.36 -7.65 5.74
N GLY A 472 -1.83 -7.73 4.48
CA GLY A 472 -2.58 -6.65 3.85
C GLY A 472 -1.74 -5.44 3.45
N ALA A 473 -0.42 -5.58 3.34
CA ALA A 473 0.44 -4.49 2.91
C ALA A 473 0.38 -4.23 1.39
N ALA A 474 0.86 -3.08 0.95
CA ALA A 474 0.95 -2.79 -0.46
C ALA A 474 2.20 -1.98 -0.81
N TYR A 475 2.69 -2.19 -2.03
CA TYR A 475 3.86 -1.53 -2.56
C TYR A 475 3.64 -1.04 -3.99
N TRP A 476 4.11 0.16 -4.31
CA TRP A 476 4.13 0.80 -5.63
C TRP A 476 2.84 0.65 -6.43
N LEU A 477 1.86 1.52 -6.13
CA LEU A 477 0.58 1.62 -6.85
C LEU A 477 -0.24 0.31 -6.82
N GLY A 478 -0.01 -0.52 -5.80
CA GLY A 478 -0.80 -1.73 -5.51
C GLY A 478 -1.83 -1.50 -4.41
N ILE A 479 -2.77 -2.43 -4.32
CA ILE A 479 -3.77 -2.50 -3.23
C ILE A 479 -3.61 -3.86 -2.55
N GLY A 480 -3.33 -3.84 -1.25
CA GLY A 480 -3.25 -5.03 -0.41
C GLY A 480 -4.41 -5.09 0.58
N GLY A 481 -4.91 -6.27 0.82
CA GLY A 481 -5.95 -6.52 1.81
C GLY A 481 -5.78 -7.85 2.53
N LEU A 482 -5.90 -7.83 3.85
CA LEU A 482 -6.16 -8.98 4.67
C LEU A 482 -7.46 -8.72 5.43
N VAL A 483 -8.39 -9.67 5.35
CA VAL A 483 -9.68 -9.59 6.06
C VAL A 483 -9.88 -10.87 6.83
N ASP A 484 -9.98 -10.75 8.15
CA ASP A 484 -10.43 -11.78 9.06
C ASP A 484 -11.83 -11.43 9.56
N GLU A 485 -12.74 -12.40 9.55
CA GLU A 485 -14.11 -12.13 9.97
C GLU A 485 -14.37 -12.49 11.44
N GLN A 486 -13.70 -13.54 11.96
CA GLN A 486 -13.92 -13.99 13.33
C GLN A 486 -12.79 -14.91 13.82
N GLY A 487 -12.22 -14.63 14.98
CA GLY A 487 -11.22 -15.51 15.54
C GLY A 487 -10.64 -15.05 16.87
N HIS A 488 -9.56 -15.67 17.28
CA HIS A 488 -8.63 -15.16 18.27
C HIS A 488 -7.24 -15.31 17.68
N ASP A 489 -6.81 -14.29 16.97
CA ASP A 489 -5.81 -14.41 15.95
C ASP A 489 -4.46 -13.84 16.36
N ARG A 490 -3.43 -14.20 15.63
CA ARG A 490 -2.08 -13.73 15.87
C ARG A 490 -1.44 -13.20 14.61
N TYR A 491 -1.27 -11.90 14.56
CA TYR A 491 -0.62 -11.18 13.48
C TYR A 491 0.82 -10.84 13.88
N MET A 492 1.78 -11.54 13.33
CA MET A 492 3.20 -11.36 13.63
C MET A 492 3.96 -10.97 12.37
N ALA A 493 4.57 -9.79 12.37
CA ALA A 493 5.41 -9.33 11.28
C ALA A 493 6.53 -8.43 11.80
N TYR A 494 7.58 -8.24 11.00
CA TYR A 494 8.64 -7.33 11.41
C TYR A 494 8.36 -5.90 10.95
N GLN A 495 8.18 -5.66 9.65
CA GLN A 495 8.05 -4.30 9.15
C GLN A 495 7.25 -4.21 7.83
N TYR A 496 6.64 -3.05 7.55
CA TYR A 496 5.81 -2.80 6.38
C TYR A 496 4.64 -3.78 6.26
N ALA A 497 3.92 -3.98 7.36
CA ALA A 497 2.89 -5.01 7.46
C ALA A 497 1.62 -4.46 8.13
N GLN A 498 0.67 -5.35 8.37
CA GLN A 498 -0.55 -5.07 9.14
C GLN A 498 -1.28 -3.82 8.60
N GLY A 499 -1.68 -3.89 7.32
CA GLY A 499 -2.41 -2.84 6.65
C GLY A 499 -1.56 -1.63 6.25
N SER A 500 -0.24 -1.78 6.04
CA SER A 500 0.59 -0.65 5.65
C SER A 500 0.67 -0.44 4.14
N GLY A 501 0.55 0.83 3.72
CA GLY A 501 0.83 1.23 2.33
C GLY A 501 2.22 1.82 2.19
N VAL A 502 2.95 1.44 1.12
CA VAL A 502 4.34 1.87 0.90
C VAL A 502 4.55 2.33 -0.54
N HIS A 503 5.03 3.56 -0.72
CA HIS A 503 5.32 4.15 -2.03
C HIS A 503 4.12 4.19 -2.98
N LEU A 504 3.20 5.14 -2.75
CA LEU A 504 2.01 5.36 -3.60
C LEU A 504 1.03 4.17 -3.59
N ALA A 505 0.90 3.44 -2.50
CA ALA A 505 0.08 2.24 -2.43
C ALA A 505 -1.03 2.34 -1.36
N ALA A 506 -1.91 1.36 -1.30
CA ALA A 506 -2.94 1.27 -0.26
C ALA A 506 -2.94 -0.11 0.38
N GLY A 507 -2.59 -0.17 1.68
CA GLY A 507 -2.64 -1.37 2.50
C GLY A 507 -3.80 -1.31 3.49
N VAL A 508 -4.49 -2.44 3.67
CA VAL A 508 -5.65 -2.56 4.57
C VAL A 508 -5.60 -3.90 5.30
N LEU A 509 -5.73 -3.86 6.61
CA LEU A 509 -6.05 -5.02 7.44
C LEU A 509 -7.38 -4.77 8.12
N ILE A 510 -8.27 -5.73 8.05
CA ILE A 510 -9.59 -5.74 8.72
C ILE A 510 -9.67 -7.00 9.55
N ASP A 511 -9.83 -6.84 10.84
CA ASP A 511 -10.31 -7.86 11.77
C ASP A 511 -11.70 -7.44 12.27
N ARG A 512 -12.63 -8.35 12.39
CA ARG A 512 -13.97 -7.96 12.80
C ARG A 512 -14.36 -8.37 14.21
N GLU A 513 -13.97 -9.54 14.65
CA GLU A 513 -14.36 -10.07 15.95
C GLU A 513 -13.28 -11.02 16.50
N GLY A 514 -12.63 -10.69 17.60
CA GLY A 514 -11.64 -11.56 18.19
C GLY A 514 -11.14 -11.14 19.56
N HIS A 515 -10.12 -11.80 20.05
CA HIS A 515 -9.21 -11.31 21.07
C HIS A 515 -7.81 -11.55 20.53
N ASP A 516 -7.24 -10.53 19.92
CA ASP A 516 -6.20 -10.69 18.96
C ASP A 516 -4.83 -10.16 19.42
N VAL A 517 -3.79 -10.63 18.79
CA VAL A 517 -2.43 -10.20 19.09
C VAL A 517 -1.74 -9.69 17.85
N TYR A 518 -1.47 -8.40 17.83
CA TYR A 518 -0.74 -7.73 16.78
C TYR A 518 0.67 -7.38 17.23
N ALA A 519 1.68 -7.94 16.58
CA ALA A 519 3.08 -7.68 16.90
C ALA A 519 3.87 -7.24 15.68
N SER A 520 4.55 -6.08 15.77
CA SER A 520 5.39 -5.54 14.70
C SER A 520 6.57 -4.73 15.24
N ASN A 521 7.55 -4.43 14.38
CA ASN A 521 8.65 -3.52 14.73
C ASN A 521 8.38 -2.07 14.29
N GLY A 522 7.72 -1.86 13.16
CA GLY A 522 7.40 -0.50 12.72
C GLY A 522 6.97 -0.40 11.27
N VAL A 523 6.48 0.77 10.88
CA VAL A 523 5.81 1.03 9.60
C VAL A 523 4.71 -0.02 9.36
N SER A 524 3.89 -0.22 10.37
CA SER A 524 2.86 -1.28 10.42
C SER A 524 1.60 -0.74 11.10
N GLN A 525 0.61 -1.60 11.31
CA GLN A 525 -0.62 -1.27 12.04
C GLN A 525 -1.27 0.01 11.51
N GLY A 526 -1.61 -0.01 10.22
CA GLY A 526 -2.27 1.11 9.54
C GLY A 526 -1.34 2.27 9.16
N CYS A 527 -0.04 2.05 9.00
CA CYS A 527 0.90 3.10 8.62
C CYS A 527 0.93 3.34 7.11
N GLY A 528 0.68 4.58 6.68
CA GLY A 528 0.95 5.06 5.32
C GLY A 528 2.36 5.64 5.20
N HIS A 529 3.16 5.14 4.25
CA HIS A 529 4.54 5.53 4.04
C HIS A 529 4.79 5.98 2.58
N ASP A 530 5.34 7.17 2.38
CA ASP A 530 5.63 7.77 1.06
C ASP A 530 4.39 7.87 0.15
N LEU A 531 3.49 8.85 0.43
CA LEU A 531 2.28 9.13 -0.34
C LEU A 531 1.31 7.92 -0.43
N SER A 532 1.21 7.15 0.63
CA SER A 532 0.43 5.94 0.68
C SER A 532 -0.68 5.99 1.71
N VAL A 533 -1.64 5.10 1.55
CA VAL A 533 -2.71 4.85 2.52
C VAL A 533 -2.38 3.61 3.33
N GLY A 534 -2.44 3.71 4.66
CA GLY A 534 -2.39 2.55 5.54
C GLY A 534 -3.60 2.55 6.46
N ILE A 535 -4.30 1.41 6.56
CA ILE A 535 -5.48 1.25 7.41
C ILE A 535 -5.40 -0.07 8.15
N LEU A 536 -5.54 -0.03 9.47
CA LEU A 536 -5.93 -1.17 10.29
C LEU A 536 -7.28 -0.86 10.93
N PHE A 537 -8.21 -1.77 10.80
CA PHE A 537 -9.54 -1.73 11.41
C PHE A 537 -9.74 -3.00 12.23
N ASP A 538 -9.98 -2.83 13.51
CA ASP A 538 -10.42 -3.85 14.44
C ASP A 538 -11.87 -3.57 14.85
N GLY A 539 -12.68 -4.59 14.85
CA GLY A 539 -14.12 -4.44 15.10
C GLY A 539 -14.51 -4.68 16.55
N SER A 540 -13.89 -5.65 17.21
CA SER A 540 -14.17 -5.90 18.63
C SER A 540 -13.29 -6.99 19.23
N GLY A 541 -12.82 -6.77 20.44
CA GLY A 541 -12.05 -7.78 21.16
C GLY A 541 -11.48 -7.22 22.47
N ASP A 542 -10.72 -8.00 23.19
CA ASP A 542 -9.77 -7.52 24.19
C ASP A 542 -8.37 -7.77 23.60
N ASP A 543 -7.80 -6.78 22.90
CA ASP A 543 -6.71 -6.96 21.97
C ASP A 543 -5.35 -6.49 22.50
N SER A 544 -4.28 -6.96 21.89
CA SER A 544 -2.93 -6.59 22.28
C SER A 544 -2.10 -6.13 21.09
N TYR A 545 -1.78 -4.87 21.05
CA TYR A 545 -0.96 -4.24 20.03
C TYR A 545 0.44 -3.95 20.56
N THR A 546 1.46 -4.54 19.95
CA THR A 546 2.86 -4.35 20.32
C THR A 546 3.70 -3.89 19.14
N THR A 547 4.46 -2.78 19.33
CA THR A 547 5.34 -2.25 18.29
C THR A 547 6.56 -1.53 18.86
N GLU A 548 7.60 -1.34 18.03
CA GLU A 548 8.71 -0.42 18.36
C GLU A 548 8.34 1.03 18.06
N GLY A 549 7.78 1.33 16.87
CA GLY A 549 7.43 2.68 16.43
C GLY A 549 6.78 2.74 15.07
N LEU A 550 6.38 3.93 14.59
CA LEU A 550 5.71 4.19 13.31
C LEU A 550 4.58 3.19 13.01
N SER A 551 3.67 3.04 13.97
CA SER A 551 2.54 2.12 13.94
C SER A 551 1.34 2.74 14.66
N LEU A 552 0.22 1.99 14.75
CA LEU A 552 -0.99 2.48 15.44
C LEU A 552 -1.48 3.79 14.81
N GLY A 553 -1.70 3.78 13.50
CA GLY A 553 -2.16 4.95 12.76
C GLY A 553 -1.11 6.06 12.60
N ALA A 554 0.18 5.76 12.82
CA ALA A 554 1.24 6.76 12.64
C ALA A 554 1.56 6.98 11.16
N GLY A 555 1.54 8.23 10.71
CA GLY A 555 1.91 8.63 9.35
C GLY A 555 3.42 8.80 9.17
N ASN A 556 3.95 8.45 8.01
CA ASN A 556 5.33 8.69 7.63
C ASN A 556 5.44 9.16 6.18
N ALA A 557 6.28 10.17 5.95
CA ALA A 557 6.66 10.66 4.62
C ALA A 557 5.45 10.88 3.67
N ASN A 558 4.53 11.77 4.06
CA ASN A 558 3.34 12.18 3.29
C ASN A 558 2.26 11.07 3.18
N GLY A 559 2.22 10.13 4.12
CA GLY A 559 1.20 9.10 4.19
C GLY A 559 -0.11 9.60 4.82
N ILE A 560 -1.19 8.88 4.55
CA ILE A 560 -2.45 8.94 5.30
C ILE A 560 -2.57 7.62 6.05
N SER A 561 -2.62 7.70 7.37
CA SER A 561 -2.59 6.55 8.26
C SER A 561 -3.81 6.55 9.15
N LEU A 562 -4.46 5.40 9.25
CA LEU A 562 -5.65 5.23 10.06
C LEU A 562 -5.58 3.91 10.83
N PHE A 563 -5.67 4.00 12.13
CA PHE A 563 -5.90 2.89 13.04
C PHE A 563 -7.26 3.11 13.70
N VAL A 564 -8.12 2.11 13.64
CA VAL A 564 -9.45 2.14 14.25
C VAL A 564 -9.66 0.86 15.01
N ASP A 565 -9.87 0.99 16.31
CA ASP A 565 -10.40 -0.01 17.20
C ASP A 565 -11.82 0.42 17.61
N MET A 566 -12.78 -0.47 17.44
CA MET A 566 -14.18 -0.11 17.68
C MET A 566 -14.63 -0.40 19.10
N SER A 567 -14.05 -1.42 19.75
CA SER A 567 -14.40 -1.76 21.13
C SER A 567 -13.58 -2.88 21.71
N GLY A 568 -13.17 -2.75 22.97
CA GLY A 568 -12.45 -3.81 23.66
C GLY A 568 -11.93 -3.38 25.03
N ARG A 569 -11.05 -4.16 25.59
CA ARG A 569 -10.14 -3.75 26.67
C ARG A 569 -8.73 -3.99 26.22
N ASP A 570 -8.18 -2.99 25.58
CA ASP A 570 -7.06 -3.16 24.70
C ASP A 570 -5.74 -2.75 25.34
N GLY A 571 -4.66 -3.34 24.85
CA GLY A 571 -3.32 -3.06 25.32
C GLY A 571 -2.43 -2.50 24.21
N TYR A 572 -2.09 -1.22 24.28
CA TYR A 572 -1.23 -0.53 23.32
C TYR A 572 0.18 -0.39 23.88
N ILE A 573 1.11 -1.21 23.40
CA ILE A 573 2.50 -1.25 23.88
C ILE A 573 3.44 -0.78 22.79
N ALA A 574 4.11 0.35 23.00
CA ALA A 574 5.09 0.87 22.06
C ALA A 574 6.32 1.43 22.79
N ARG A 575 7.50 1.24 22.20
CA ARG A 575 8.75 1.72 22.82
C ARG A 575 9.13 3.13 22.39
N ARG A 576 8.77 3.53 21.16
CA ARG A 576 9.07 4.86 20.61
C ARG A 576 7.85 5.75 20.72
N GLY A 577 8.06 7.06 20.55
CA GLY A 577 7.00 8.06 20.63
C GLY A 577 6.34 8.41 19.29
N ASP A 578 6.76 7.79 18.20
CA ASP A 578 6.21 8.00 16.87
C ASP A 578 5.08 6.99 16.53
N VAL A 579 4.08 6.94 17.41
CA VAL A 579 2.95 5.99 17.39
C VAL A 579 1.63 6.69 17.74
N LEU A 580 0.52 5.96 17.79
CA LEU A 580 -0.79 6.41 18.29
C LEU A 580 -1.27 7.68 17.57
N GLY A 581 -1.39 7.60 16.26
CA GLY A 581 -1.79 8.73 15.44
C GLY A 581 -0.70 9.79 15.28
N TYR A 582 0.58 9.45 15.46
CA TYR A 582 1.69 10.37 15.23
C TYR A 582 1.76 10.83 13.78
N SER A 583 2.15 12.10 13.60
CA SER A 583 2.40 12.64 12.27
C SER A 583 3.38 13.80 12.35
N ASP A 584 4.36 13.83 11.46
CA ASP A 584 5.38 14.88 11.39
C ASP A 584 5.55 15.39 9.96
N GLU A 585 6.03 16.61 9.79
CA GLU A 585 6.41 17.13 8.48
C GLU A 585 7.72 16.50 8.02
N ARG A 586 7.69 15.80 6.90
CA ARG A 586 8.91 15.34 6.22
C ARG A 586 8.86 15.72 4.76
N ARG A 587 10.01 16.08 4.21
CA ARG A 587 10.16 16.44 2.79
C ARG A 587 9.24 17.59 2.36
N GLU A 588 8.95 18.52 3.28
CA GLU A 588 8.14 19.71 3.02
C GLU A 588 6.65 19.43 2.75
N TYR A 589 6.15 18.21 3.05
CA TYR A 589 4.75 17.81 2.93
C TYR A 589 4.21 17.33 4.27
N GLY A 590 2.95 17.64 4.53
CA GLY A 590 2.22 17.11 5.67
C GLY A 590 1.94 15.62 5.49
N MET A 591 1.84 14.91 6.58
CA MET A 591 1.29 13.57 6.68
C MET A 591 0.19 13.59 7.70
N ILE A 592 -0.72 12.63 7.63
CA ILE A 592 -1.88 12.55 8.51
C ILE A 592 -1.80 11.24 9.25
N GLY A 593 -1.84 11.31 10.58
CA GLY A 593 -1.90 10.16 11.45
C GLY A 593 -3.15 10.23 12.32
N VAL A 594 -3.95 9.16 12.31
CA VAL A 594 -5.18 9.08 13.10
C VAL A 594 -5.24 7.75 13.82
N MET A 595 -5.43 7.80 15.12
CA MET A 595 -5.82 6.66 15.95
C MET A 595 -7.19 6.92 16.54
N LEU A 596 -8.10 5.98 16.38
CA LEU A 596 -9.41 5.98 17.01
C LEU A 596 -9.57 4.69 17.80
N ASP A 597 -9.72 4.80 19.10
CA ASP A 597 -10.22 3.78 19.99
C ASP A 597 -11.61 4.25 20.45
N LEU A 598 -12.63 3.47 20.16
CA LEU A 598 -14.02 3.92 20.26
C LEU A 598 -14.80 3.27 21.40
N GLY A 599 -14.15 2.44 22.19
CA GLY A 599 -14.79 1.95 23.40
C GLY A 599 -14.11 0.81 24.11
N GLY A 600 -13.95 0.95 25.40
CA GLY A 600 -13.37 -0.05 26.26
C GLY A 600 -12.86 0.51 27.60
N GLU A 601 -11.97 -0.24 28.25
CA GLU A 601 -11.12 0.20 29.35
C GLU A 601 -9.69 -0.20 29.02
N ASP A 602 -8.88 0.73 28.47
CA ASP A 602 -7.69 0.43 27.72
C ASP A 602 -6.40 0.72 28.48
N ARG A 603 -5.30 0.13 28.03
CA ARG A 603 -4.00 0.25 28.70
C ARG A 603 -2.94 0.74 27.72
N TYR A 604 -2.42 1.93 27.97
CA TYR A 604 -1.36 2.52 27.19
C TYR A 604 0.00 2.31 27.85
N GLY A 605 0.82 1.45 27.27
CA GLY A 605 2.24 1.26 27.56
C GLY A 605 3.13 1.98 26.55
N ALA A 606 2.72 3.15 26.08
CA ALA A 606 3.40 3.97 25.10
C ALA A 606 3.73 5.36 25.68
N PRO A 607 4.64 6.14 25.08
CA PRO A 607 4.96 7.49 25.57
C PRO A 607 3.80 8.49 25.52
N TYR A 608 2.75 8.20 24.77
CA TYR A 608 1.55 9.02 24.61
C TYR A 608 0.31 8.12 24.67
N GLY A 609 -0.85 8.75 24.69
CA GLY A 609 -2.11 8.05 24.86
C GLY A 609 -2.54 7.99 26.31
N GLU A 610 -3.80 8.18 26.55
CA GLU A 610 -4.43 8.03 27.87
C GLU A 610 -5.87 7.57 27.67
N GLU A 611 -6.27 6.62 28.47
CA GLU A 611 -7.63 6.14 28.59
C GLU A 611 -8.65 7.28 28.70
N GLY A 612 -9.75 7.28 27.92
CA GLY A 612 -10.70 8.38 27.80
C GLY A 612 -10.09 9.68 27.30
N GLY A 613 -8.90 9.58 26.71
CA GLY A 613 -8.09 10.70 26.30
C GLY A 613 -8.39 11.21 24.91
N TRP A 614 -7.93 12.42 24.69
CA TRP A 614 -7.88 13.01 23.38
C TRP A 614 -6.57 13.79 23.28
N TRP A 615 -5.70 13.41 22.33
CA TRP A 615 -4.38 14.03 22.18
C TRP A 615 -4.14 14.43 20.74
N THR A 616 -3.33 15.46 20.56
CA THR A 616 -2.78 15.83 19.28
C THR A 616 -1.29 15.63 19.32
N HIS A 617 -0.74 14.97 18.32
CA HIS A 617 0.66 14.61 18.26
C HIS A 617 1.29 15.16 16.99
N SER A 618 2.21 16.12 17.14
CA SER A 618 2.81 16.84 16.04
C SER A 618 1.78 17.70 15.26
N THR A 619 1.99 18.00 13.98
CA THR A 619 1.19 18.97 13.24
C THR A 619 -0.15 18.42 12.78
N TYR A 620 -0.19 17.16 12.31
CA TYR A 620 -1.34 16.55 11.71
C TYR A 620 -1.65 15.16 12.31
N GLY A 621 -1.23 14.95 13.54
CA GLY A 621 -1.44 13.73 14.28
C GLY A 621 -2.50 13.88 15.35
N VAL A 622 -3.39 12.90 15.46
CA VAL A 622 -4.46 12.88 16.45
C VAL A 622 -4.76 11.46 16.91
N GLY A 623 -5.00 11.32 18.23
CA GLY A 623 -5.55 10.12 18.81
C GLY A 623 -6.77 10.45 19.68
N VAL A 624 -7.74 9.56 19.66
CA VAL A 624 -8.98 9.64 20.42
C VAL A 624 -9.23 8.29 21.07
N ASP A 625 -9.45 8.30 22.37
CA ASP A 625 -9.93 7.19 23.16
C ASP A 625 -11.21 7.65 23.88
N ARG A 626 -12.24 6.84 23.90
CA ARG A 626 -13.57 7.20 24.44
C ARG A 626 -13.83 6.70 25.86
N SER A 627 -12.89 6.08 26.57
CA SER A 627 -13.03 5.65 27.97
C SER A 627 -11.94 6.18 28.92
N TRP A 628 -11.92 5.90 30.25
CA TRP A 628 -11.18 6.74 31.23
C TRP A 628 -10.02 6.08 32.00
N SER A 629 -8.79 6.64 32.07
CA SER A 629 -7.80 6.99 33.12
C SER A 629 -6.29 6.62 32.94
N GLN A 630 -5.43 7.50 32.98
CA GLN A 630 -4.07 8.03 33.37
C GLN A 630 -2.82 7.09 33.35
N THR A 631 -1.63 7.42 33.00
CA THR A 631 -0.48 8.32 32.84
C THR A 631 0.83 7.61 32.35
N PRO A 632 1.78 8.21 31.63
CA PRO A 632 2.88 7.56 30.90
C PRO A 632 4.33 7.74 31.39
N PRO A 633 5.34 7.02 30.86
CA PRO A 633 6.79 7.22 31.07
C PRO A 633 7.63 7.65 29.84
N ALA A 634 8.91 7.98 30.07
CA ALA A 634 9.81 8.77 29.22
C ALA A 634 10.80 7.97 28.30
N PRO A 635 11.41 8.57 27.26
CA PRO A 635 12.08 7.90 26.11
C PRO A 635 13.62 7.74 26.17
N ARG A 636 14.19 6.96 25.23
CA ARG A 636 15.62 6.64 25.08
C ARG A 636 16.14 6.85 23.63
N GLN A 637 17.47 7.07 23.49
CA GLN A 637 18.17 7.40 22.23
C GLN A 637 19.03 6.25 21.64
N PRO A 638 19.43 6.29 20.33
CA PRO A 638 20.09 5.20 19.61
C PRO A 638 21.62 5.31 19.45
N ASP A 639 22.27 4.21 19.04
CA ASP A 639 23.71 4.05 18.88
C ASP A 639 24.16 3.93 17.42
N ALA A 640 25.43 4.24 17.15
CA ALA A 640 26.07 4.17 15.83
C ALA A 640 27.53 3.66 15.89
N GLY A 641 27.99 3.00 14.81
CA GLY A 641 29.37 3.01 14.44
C GLY A 641 30.07 1.71 14.01
N ILE A 642 30.80 1.75 12.88
CA ILE A 642 31.66 0.69 12.32
C ILE A 642 33.06 1.26 12.07
N GLY A 643 34.11 0.49 12.45
CA GLY A 643 35.47 1.01 12.60
C GLY A 643 36.38 0.97 11.37
N LYS A 644 36.32 1.94 10.45
CA LYS A 644 37.41 2.25 9.51
C LYS A 644 38.03 3.60 9.83
N THR A 645 39.36 3.74 9.67
CA THR A 645 40.00 5.04 9.87
C THR A 645 39.78 5.97 8.69
N PRO A 646 39.86 7.32 8.89
CA PRO A 646 39.74 8.28 7.80
C PRO A 646 40.70 8.02 6.63
N GLU A 647 41.93 7.52 6.91
CA GLU A 647 42.91 7.18 5.88
C GLU A 647 42.52 5.95 5.04
N GLN A 648 41.91 4.95 5.68
CA GLN A 648 41.36 3.79 4.98
C GLN A 648 40.21 4.20 4.06
N ILE A 649 39.26 5.02 4.55
CA ILE A 649 38.17 5.55 3.76
C ILE A 649 38.71 6.39 2.58
N ALA A 650 39.66 7.27 2.82
CA ALA A 650 40.26 8.09 1.77
C ALA A 650 40.96 7.27 0.66
N GLY A 651 41.51 6.10 1.02
CA GLY A 651 42.10 5.15 0.07
C GLY A 651 41.10 4.43 -0.82
N GLU A 652 39.86 4.26 -0.38
CA GLU A 652 38.76 3.61 -1.10
C GLU A 652 38.00 4.55 -2.06
N LEU A 653 38.17 5.87 -1.91
CA LEU A 653 37.50 6.84 -2.75
C LEU A 653 38.09 6.91 -4.16
N CYS A 654 37.23 6.83 -5.17
CA CYS A 654 37.61 6.98 -6.57
C CYS A 654 38.18 8.37 -6.89
N GLN A 655 38.97 8.48 -7.96
CA GLN A 655 39.58 9.74 -8.39
C GLN A 655 38.78 10.40 -9.53
N ASP A 656 38.21 9.60 -10.42
CA ASP A 656 37.42 10.11 -11.54
C ASP A 656 36.04 10.57 -11.04
N PRO A 657 35.45 11.64 -11.63
CA PRO A 657 34.22 12.24 -11.15
C PRO A 657 33.01 11.31 -11.25
N ASP A 658 32.90 10.50 -12.32
CA ASP A 658 31.76 9.62 -12.51
C ASP A 658 31.75 8.51 -11.45
N SER A 659 32.87 7.82 -11.26
CA SER A 659 33.03 6.78 -10.23
C SER A 659 32.84 7.33 -8.81
N LEU A 660 33.39 8.52 -8.54
CA LEU A 660 33.24 9.19 -7.24
C LEU A 660 31.78 9.59 -6.99
N PHE A 661 31.05 10.02 -8.03
CA PHE A 661 29.63 10.36 -7.92
C PHE A 661 28.77 9.12 -7.70
N VAL A 662 29.16 7.97 -8.26
CA VAL A 662 28.52 6.69 -7.92
C VAL A 662 28.72 6.35 -6.45
N GLN A 663 29.91 6.57 -5.87
CA GLN A 663 30.14 6.39 -4.43
C GLN A 663 29.30 7.35 -3.60
N ALA A 664 29.20 8.63 -3.98
CA ALA A 664 28.37 9.66 -3.31
C ALA A 664 26.86 9.37 -3.38
N SER A 665 26.42 8.56 -4.30
CA SER A 665 25.01 8.21 -4.53
C SER A 665 24.70 6.73 -4.26
N ASN A 666 25.56 6.07 -3.47
CA ASN A 666 25.46 4.64 -3.18
C ASN A 666 24.29 4.32 -2.23
N PRO A 667 23.45 3.31 -2.55
CA PRO A 667 22.34 2.88 -1.70
C PRO A 667 22.70 1.82 -0.66
N VAL A 668 23.83 1.10 -0.85
CA VAL A 668 24.15 -0.12 -0.09
C VAL A 668 24.61 0.23 1.32
N ALA A 669 23.95 -0.32 2.33
CA ALA A 669 24.21 -0.04 3.75
C ALA A 669 25.69 -0.27 4.13
N ALA A 670 26.31 -1.35 3.62
CA ALA A 670 27.72 -1.68 3.87
C ALA A 670 28.72 -0.62 3.37
N TYR A 671 28.32 0.28 2.46
CA TYR A 671 29.17 1.32 1.88
C TYR A 671 28.71 2.75 2.19
N GLN A 672 27.75 2.92 3.09
CA GLN A 672 27.26 4.27 3.49
C GLN A 672 28.39 5.13 4.06
N TYR A 673 29.40 4.56 4.65
CA TYR A 673 30.59 5.27 5.15
C TYR A 673 31.40 5.98 4.04
N LEU A 674 31.22 5.61 2.76
CA LEU A 674 31.85 6.27 1.61
C LEU A 674 31.06 7.48 1.10
N VAL A 675 29.77 7.56 1.38
CA VAL A 675 28.86 8.55 0.77
C VAL A 675 29.29 9.98 1.11
N GLU A 676 29.35 10.31 2.38
CA GLU A 676 29.75 11.67 2.81
C GLU A 676 31.17 12.05 2.41
N PRO A 677 32.20 11.20 2.61
CA PRO A 677 33.56 11.49 2.13
C PRO A 677 33.66 11.67 0.60
N ALA A 678 32.85 10.94 -0.19
CA ALA A 678 32.79 11.11 -1.64
C ALA A 678 32.16 12.46 -2.01
N GLU A 679 31.07 12.85 -1.36
CA GLU A 679 30.42 14.16 -1.53
C GLU A 679 31.40 15.30 -1.18
N GLU A 680 32.15 15.18 -0.08
CA GLU A 680 33.15 16.16 0.30
C GLU A 680 34.26 16.30 -0.71
N ARG A 681 34.76 15.17 -1.26
CA ARG A 681 35.79 15.18 -2.30
C ARG A 681 35.28 15.78 -3.60
N LEU A 682 34.03 15.53 -3.99
CA LEU A 682 33.38 16.15 -5.15
C LEU A 682 33.21 17.66 -4.93
N ALA A 683 32.74 18.06 -3.76
CA ALA A 683 32.58 19.48 -3.41
C ALA A 683 33.93 20.22 -3.32
N ALA A 684 35.00 19.53 -2.95
CA ALA A 684 36.32 20.14 -2.91
C ALA A 684 36.89 20.49 -4.31
N ARG A 685 36.35 19.89 -5.39
CA ARG A 685 36.77 20.16 -6.77
C ARG A 685 36.07 21.38 -7.39
N GLY A 686 34.98 21.85 -6.81
CA GLY A 686 34.32 23.12 -7.16
C GLY A 686 34.06 23.29 -8.65
N ALA A 687 34.41 24.46 -9.17
CA ALA A 687 34.18 24.89 -10.56
C ALA A 687 34.75 23.95 -11.65
N GLU A 688 35.73 23.11 -11.30
CA GLU A 688 36.31 22.12 -12.24
C GLU A 688 35.22 21.14 -12.78
N LEU A 689 34.16 20.89 -12.00
CA LEU A 689 33.11 19.92 -12.30
C LEU A 689 31.85 20.55 -12.90
N SER A 690 31.81 21.86 -13.22
CA SER A 690 30.57 22.52 -13.72
C SER A 690 29.99 21.85 -14.97
N THR A 691 30.83 21.42 -15.93
CA THR A 691 30.36 20.69 -17.11
C THR A 691 29.85 19.28 -16.77
N PHE A 692 30.48 18.62 -15.80
CA PHE A 692 30.02 17.32 -15.29
C PHE A 692 28.63 17.44 -14.64
N TRP A 693 28.43 18.46 -13.78
CA TRP A 693 27.16 18.71 -13.12
C TRP A 693 26.03 19.00 -14.13
N ALA A 694 26.30 19.79 -15.17
CA ALA A 694 25.32 20.04 -16.22
C ALA A 694 24.77 18.73 -16.84
N GLY A 695 25.64 17.73 -17.03
CA GLY A 695 25.25 16.40 -17.52
C GLY A 695 24.47 15.55 -16.53
N LYS A 696 24.51 15.86 -15.24
CA LYS A 696 23.82 15.10 -14.18
C LYS A 696 22.47 15.73 -13.75
N LEU A 697 22.16 16.96 -14.13
CA LEU A 697 20.92 17.64 -13.73
C LEU A 697 19.65 16.88 -14.17
N GLY A 698 19.69 16.22 -15.33
CA GLY A 698 18.61 15.42 -15.87
C GLY A 698 18.54 13.98 -15.38
N SER A 699 19.36 13.57 -14.40
CA SER A 699 19.44 12.18 -13.97
C SER A 699 18.08 11.60 -13.59
N GLU A 700 17.80 10.38 -14.06
CA GLU A 700 16.60 9.63 -13.70
C GLU A 700 16.70 9.01 -12.30
N SER A 701 17.91 8.79 -11.79
CA SER A 701 18.15 8.22 -10.48
C SER A 701 17.86 9.23 -9.37
N ALA A 702 16.91 8.93 -8.50
CA ALA A 702 16.64 9.74 -7.30
C ALA A 702 17.87 9.88 -6.40
N ARG A 703 18.66 8.82 -6.27
CA ARG A 703 19.90 8.80 -5.47
C ARG A 703 20.97 9.73 -6.03
N GLU A 704 21.12 9.79 -7.36
CA GLU A 704 22.01 10.76 -8.01
C GLU A 704 21.53 12.18 -7.80
N ARG A 705 20.23 12.43 -7.91
CA ARG A 705 19.69 13.76 -7.62
C ARG A 705 19.92 14.18 -6.17
N HIS A 706 19.74 13.26 -5.20
CA HIS A 706 20.06 13.54 -3.79
C HIS A 706 21.56 13.83 -3.58
N ALA A 707 22.44 13.02 -4.16
CA ALA A 707 23.88 13.27 -4.08
C ALA A 707 24.24 14.63 -4.69
N LEU A 708 23.65 14.97 -5.84
CA LEU A 708 23.83 16.26 -6.51
C LEU A 708 23.43 17.43 -5.58
N VAL A 709 22.30 17.30 -4.89
CA VAL A 709 21.83 18.31 -3.92
C VAL A 709 22.82 18.43 -2.77
N ARG A 710 23.21 17.33 -2.12
CA ARG A 710 24.13 17.38 -0.97
C ARG A 710 25.50 17.93 -1.34
N VAL A 711 26.03 17.58 -2.51
CA VAL A 711 27.30 18.16 -2.99
C VAL A 711 27.18 19.66 -3.19
N HIS A 712 26.12 20.16 -3.84
CA HIS A 712 25.93 21.60 -4.06
C HIS A 712 25.64 22.35 -2.76
N GLN A 713 24.93 21.76 -1.80
CA GLN A 713 24.79 22.33 -0.46
C GLN A 713 26.16 22.54 0.21
N LYS A 714 27.07 21.55 0.10
CA LYS A 714 28.45 21.65 0.62
C LYS A 714 29.26 22.72 -0.14
N LEU A 715 29.07 22.85 -1.47
CA LEU A 715 29.70 23.91 -2.28
C LEU A 715 29.25 25.29 -1.86
N PHE A 716 27.96 25.53 -1.82
CA PHE A 716 27.36 26.82 -1.50
C PHE A 716 27.61 27.22 -0.03
N ALA A 717 27.62 26.27 0.90
CA ALA A 717 28.00 26.51 2.30
C ALA A 717 29.45 27.03 2.44
N LYS A 718 30.34 26.64 1.53
CA LYS A 718 31.72 27.14 1.44
C LYS A 718 31.83 28.49 0.71
N GLY A 719 30.70 29.02 0.20
CA GLY A 719 30.64 30.24 -0.60
C GLY A 719 31.07 30.07 -2.06
N ASP A 720 31.23 28.83 -2.53
CA ASP A 720 31.55 28.57 -3.94
C ASP A 720 30.24 28.69 -4.77
N THR A 721 30.17 29.71 -5.60
CA THR A 721 29.03 30.01 -6.49
C THR A 721 29.37 29.86 -7.97
N ALA A 722 30.45 29.17 -8.28
CA ALA A 722 30.94 29.02 -9.66
C ALA A 722 29.95 28.33 -10.59
N ASP A 723 29.10 27.44 -10.07
CA ASP A 723 28.08 26.71 -10.83
C ASP A 723 26.80 27.52 -11.07
N VAL A 724 26.58 28.64 -10.39
CA VAL A 724 25.37 29.47 -10.55
C VAL A 724 25.11 29.92 -11.98
N PRO A 725 26.08 30.36 -12.78
CA PRO A 725 25.81 30.69 -14.19
C PRO A 725 25.31 29.51 -15.03
N MET A 726 25.85 28.31 -14.83
CA MET A 726 25.44 27.08 -15.50
C MET A 726 24.01 26.69 -15.08
N LEU A 727 23.72 26.78 -13.78
CA LEU A 727 22.38 26.48 -13.24
C LEU A 727 21.32 27.48 -13.76
N LEU A 728 21.65 28.79 -13.83
CA LEU A 728 20.76 29.82 -14.40
C LEU A 728 20.47 29.59 -15.90
N ASP A 729 21.45 29.10 -16.65
CA ASP A 729 21.25 28.73 -18.05
C ASP A 729 20.36 27.49 -18.18
N SER A 730 20.55 26.50 -17.27
CA SER A 730 19.76 25.28 -17.21
C SER A 730 18.28 25.47 -16.84
N LEU A 731 17.90 26.64 -16.27
CA LEU A 731 16.48 27.01 -16.06
C LEU A 731 15.70 27.11 -17.39
N ARG A 732 16.37 27.31 -18.52
CA ARG A 732 15.78 27.42 -19.86
C ARG A 732 15.70 26.08 -20.57
N SER A 733 16.14 25.00 -19.95
CA SER A 733 16.10 23.65 -20.54
C SER A 733 14.68 23.26 -20.94
N SER A 734 14.52 22.66 -22.11
CA SER A 734 13.26 22.07 -22.55
C SER A 734 12.91 20.81 -21.75
N GLU A 735 13.93 20.15 -21.18
CA GLU A 735 13.75 19.00 -20.32
C GLU A 735 13.36 19.44 -18.90
N GLY A 736 12.16 19.03 -18.46
CA GLY A 736 11.57 19.46 -17.18
C GLY A 736 12.40 19.09 -15.97
N ARG A 737 13.01 17.90 -15.97
CA ARG A 737 13.81 17.41 -14.84
C ARG A 737 15.09 18.24 -14.65
N THR A 738 15.80 18.50 -15.73
CA THR A 738 16.98 19.39 -15.74
C THR A 738 16.63 20.79 -15.21
N ARG A 739 15.53 21.36 -15.69
CA ARG A 739 15.07 22.68 -15.28
C ARG A 739 14.73 22.72 -13.79
N ARG A 740 13.96 21.76 -13.30
CA ARG A 740 13.57 21.65 -11.88
C ARG A 740 14.78 21.43 -10.95
N MET A 741 15.71 20.56 -11.35
CA MET A 741 16.93 20.34 -10.57
C MET A 741 17.79 21.60 -10.49
N ALA A 742 17.96 22.33 -11.61
CA ALA A 742 18.67 23.60 -11.60
C ALA A 742 17.98 24.63 -10.68
N ALA A 743 16.65 24.73 -10.72
CA ALA A 743 15.89 25.59 -9.83
C ALA A 743 16.10 25.20 -8.36
N HIS A 744 16.03 23.92 -8.05
CA HIS A 744 16.23 23.39 -6.69
C HIS A 744 17.61 23.74 -6.14
N LEU A 745 18.65 23.50 -6.92
CA LEU A 745 20.04 23.81 -6.51
C LEU A 745 20.26 25.32 -6.34
N LEU A 746 19.67 26.15 -7.19
CA LEU A 746 19.76 27.61 -7.05
C LEU A 746 19.15 28.12 -5.74
N GLY A 747 18.15 27.41 -5.19
CA GLY A 747 17.59 27.72 -3.87
C GLY A 747 18.61 27.68 -2.74
N PHE A 748 19.64 26.84 -2.84
CA PHE A 748 20.73 26.76 -1.86
C PHE A 748 21.87 27.75 -2.12
N SER A 749 21.87 28.45 -3.25
CA SER A 749 23.00 29.29 -3.69
C SER A 749 23.23 30.55 -2.84
N GLY A 750 22.23 30.97 -2.06
CA GLY A 750 22.29 32.18 -1.25
C GLY A 750 22.52 33.50 -2.05
N THR A 751 22.43 33.45 -3.39
CA THR A 751 22.75 34.61 -4.23
C THR A 751 21.49 35.31 -4.77
N LYS A 752 21.43 36.64 -4.64
CA LYS A 752 20.36 37.47 -5.21
C LYS A 752 20.18 37.32 -6.74
N ARG A 753 21.23 36.92 -7.44
CA ARG A 753 21.17 36.68 -8.89
C ARG A 753 20.19 35.57 -9.28
N SER A 754 19.88 34.65 -8.36
CA SER A 754 18.95 33.53 -8.55
C SER A 754 17.49 33.95 -8.34
N VAL A 755 17.21 35.02 -7.59
CA VAL A 755 15.84 35.36 -7.15
C VAL A 755 14.89 35.65 -8.30
N MET A 756 15.19 36.61 -9.16
CA MET A 756 14.27 36.97 -10.26
C MET A 756 14.14 35.88 -11.31
N PRO A 757 15.22 35.19 -11.75
CA PRO A 757 15.06 34.05 -12.64
C PRO A 757 14.19 32.91 -12.09
N LEU A 758 14.24 32.66 -10.79
CA LEU A 758 13.33 31.70 -10.13
C LEU A 758 11.90 32.25 -10.02
N ALA A 759 11.74 33.55 -9.70
CA ALA A 759 10.43 34.18 -9.64
C ALA A 759 9.71 34.17 -11.02
N ASP A 760 10.45 34.27 -12.12
CA ASP A 760 9.91 34.17 -13.47
C ASP A 760 9.41 32.76 -13.80
N LEU A 761 9.96 31.72 -13.15
CA LEU A 761 9.47 30.34 -13.31
C LEU A 761 8.12 30.11 -12.59
N LEU A 762 7.65 30.98 -11.73
CA LEU A 762 6.30 30.89 -11.14
C LEU A 762 5.19 31.04 -12.18
N ASP A 763 5.48 31.56 -13.35
CA ASP A 763 4.53 31.64 -14.48
C ASP A 763 4.68 30.46 -15.48
N HIS A 764 5.50 29.46 -15.19
CA HIS A 764 5.78 28.37 -16.11
C HIS A 764 4.56 27.43 -16.28
N LEU A 765 4.38 26.85 -17.47
CA LEU A 765 3.25 25.95 -17.75
C LEU A 765 3.28 24.67 -16.91
N ASP A 766 4.46 24.11 -16.68
CA ASP A 766 4.68 22.93 -15.82
C ASP A 766 4.58 23.34 -14.34
N TRP A 767 3.56 22.85 -13.66
CA TRP A 767 3.31 23.16 -12.26
C TRP A 767 4.44 22.70 -11.31
N GLN A 768 5.11 21.57 -11.60
CA GLN A 768 6.25 21.10 -10.81
C GLN A 768 7.43 22.08 -10.88
N THR A 769 7.58 22.76 -12.04
CA THR A 769 8.55 23.84 -12.16
C THR A 769 8.15 25.06 -11.34
N ARG A 770 6.86 25.43 -11.29
CA ARG A 770 6.36 26.53 -10.45
C ARG A 770 6.56 26.23 -8.97
N GLU A 771 6.19 25.01 -8.53
CA GLU A 771 6.39 24.56 -7.14
C GLU A 771 7.86 24.62 -6.76
N MET A 772 8.76 24.03 -7.54
CA MET A 772 10.19 24.01 -7.26
C MET A 772 10.79 25.43 -7.21
N ALA A 773 10.28 26.33 -8.05
CA ALA A 773 10.67 27.75 -8.03
C ALA A 773 10.25 28.41 -6.70
N ALA A 774 9.01 28.20 -6.24
CA ALA A 774 8.51 28.72 -4.97
C ALA A 774 9.31 28.20 -3.78
N GLN A 775 9.57 26.87 -3.72
CA GLN A 775 10.41 26.26 -2.68
C GLN A 775 11.82 26.81 -2.67
N SER A 776 12.39 27.08 -3.83
CA SER A 776 13.73 27.65 -3.95
C SER A 776 13.76 29.11 -3.47
N LEU A 777 12.71 29.89 -3.76
CA LEU A 777 12.54 31.25 -3.26
C LEU A 777 12.35 31.29 -1.74
N TRP A 778 11.67 30.29 -1.16
CA TRP A 778 11.59 30.14 0.31
C TRP A 778 12.98 30.03 0.96
N ARG A 779 13.90 29.26 0.36
CA ARG A 779 15.26 29.11 0.86
C ARG A 779 16.05 30.41 0.73
N LEU A 780 15.88 31.13 -0.38
CA LEU A 780 16.56 32.39 -0.64
C LEU A 780 16.04 33.55 0.23
N SER A 781 14.79 33.52 0.65
CA SER A 781 14.14 34.45 1.57
C SER A 781 14.28 35.93 1.17
N ASP A 782 14.15 36.22 -0.15
CA ASP A 782 14.36 37.57 -0.67
C ASP A 782 13.04 38.25 -1.06
N LYS A 783 12.82 39.47 -0.56
CA LYS A 783 11.59 40.27 -0.73
C LYS A 783 11.30 40.67 -2.18
N ASP A 784 12.29 40.67 -3.04
CA ASP A 784 12.09 41.01 -4.45
C ASP A 784 11.15 40.02 -5.15
N ALA A 785 11.00 38.80 -4.64
CA ALA A 785 10.09 37.78 -5.14
C ALA A 785 8.62 37.92 -4.65
N GLU A 786 8.35 38.77 -3.60
CA GLU A 786 7.01 38.86 -2.97
C GLU A 786 5.86 39.07 -3.97
N PRO A 787 5.92 39.95 -4.97
CA PRO A 787 4.78 40.17 -5.87
C PRO A 787 4.40 38.92 -6.69
N LYS A 788 5.38 38.13 -7.09
CA LYS A 788 5.19 36.88 -7.84
C LYS A 788 4.69 35.76 -6.93
N LEU A 789 5.20 35.66 -5.70
CA LEU A 789 4.73 34.70 -4.69
C LEU A 789 3.28 34.99 -4.27
N VAL A 790 2.89 36.26 -4.12
CA VAL A 790 1.47 36.64 -3.86
C VAL A 790 0.57 36.20 -5.01
N ALA A 791 1.01 36.33 -6.27
CA ALA A 791 0.25 35.84 -7.41
C ALA A 791 0.15 34.31 -7.42
N ALA A 792 1.20 33.61 -7.02
CA ALA A 792 1.27 32.16 -6.92
C ALA A 792 0.38 31.56 -5.81
N LEU A 793 -0.06 32.34 -4.82
CA LEU A 793 -1.10 31.90 -3.87
C LEU A 793 -2.46 31.61 -4.55
N GLY A 794 -2.70 32.13 -5.73
CA GLY A 794 -3.89 31.86 -6.54
C GLY A 794 -3.68 30.79 -7.59
N ASP A 795 -2.62 29.99 -7.53
CA ASP A 795 -2.35 28.93 -8.50
C ASP A 795 -3.44 27.85 -8.46
N SER A 796 -3.71 27.23 -9.59
CA SER A 796 -4.64 26.11 -9.69
C SER A 796 -4.17 24.84 -8.97
N VAL A 797 -2.91 24.82 -8.52
CA VAL A 797 -2.24 23.68 -7.90
C VAL A 797 -1.90 24.00 -6.45
N ALA A 798 -2.54 23.28 -5.52
CA ALA A 798 -2.38 23.52 -4.08
C ALA A 798 -0.91 23.47 -3.60
N LEU A 799 -0.06 22.61 -4.17
CA LEU A 799 1.36 22.53 -3.83
C LEU A 799 2.12 23.81 -4.22
N VAL A 800 1.73 24.46 -5.29
CA VAL A 800 2.32 25.78 -5.67
C VAL A 800 1.88 26.86 -4.68
N CYS A 801 0.59 26.89 -4.32
CA CYS A 801 0.06 27.81 -3.30
C CYS A 801 0.75 27.59 -1.95
N HIS A 802 0.91 26.33 -1.52
CA HIS A 802 1.62 25.93 -0.31
C HIS A 802 3.07 26.46 -0.31
N ALA A 803 3.83 26.14 -1.35
CA ALA A 803 5.21 26.57 -1.45
C ALA A 803 5.35 28.12 -1.50
N ALA A 804 4.39 28.79 -2.16
CA ALA A 804 4.34 30.27 -2.19
C ALA A 804 4.03 30.84 -0.81
N ALA A 805 3.08 30.26 -0.05
CA ALA A 805 2.78 30.68 1.32
C ALA A 805 4.00 30.51 2.25
N LEU A 806 4.68 29.36 2.17
CA LEU A 806 5.94 29.13 2.92
C LEU A 806 7.03 30.16 2.54
N ALA A 807 7.15 30.48 1.25
CA ALA A 807 8.12 31.48 0.82
C ALA A 807 7.78 32.87 1.38
N LEU A 808 6.51 33.20 1.46
CA LEU A 808 6.02 34.45 2.05
C LEU A 808 6.20 34.54 3.58
N GLU A 809 6.31 33.40 4.28
CA GLU A 809 6.69 33.42 5.72
C GLU A 809 7.96 34.22 5.98
N LYS A 810 8.93 34.17 5.08
CA LYS A 810 10.23 34.84 5.21
C LYS A 810 10.40 36.05 4.30
N ALA A 811 9.87 35.97 3.09
CA ALA A 811 10.01 37.02 2.06
C ALA A 811 8.85 38.01 2.04
N GLY A 812 7.73 37.70 2.71
CA GLY A 812 6.53 38.50 2.74
C GLY A 812 6.68 39.77 3.58
N THR A 813 5.79 40.73 3.34
CA THR A 813 5.58 41.95 4.10
C THR A 813 4.07 42.12 4.33
N SER A 814 3.67 43.17 5.08
CA SER A 814 2.24 43.48 5.26
C SER A 814 1.43 43.62 3.95
N ARG A 815 2.08 43.62 2.78
CA ARG A 815 1.42 43.62 1.47
C ARG A 815 0.86 42.24 1.12
N SER A 816 1.53 41.16 1.53
CA SER A 816 1.09 39.77 1.32
C SER A 816 -0.01 39.36 2.31
N ASP A 817 -0.17 40.01 3.47
CA ASP A 817 -1.10 39.60 4.52
C ASP A 817 -2.55 39.42 4.02
N SER A 818 -3.03 40.28 3.14
CA SER A 818 -4.41 40.15 2.61
C SER A 818 -4.62 38.90 1.78
N ALA A 819 -3.63 38.51 0.99
CA ALA A 819 -3.68 37.29 0.17
C ALA A 819 -3.52 36.05 1.07
N LEU A 820 -2.62 36.10 2.06
CA LEU A 820 -2.43 35.03 3.03
C LEU A 820 -3.69 34.81 3.90
N VAL A 821 -4.38 35.88 4.33
CA VAL A 821 -5.68 35.76 5.03
C VAL A 821 -6.72 35.11 4.14
N GLY A 822 -6.74 35.41 2.84
CA GLY A 822 -7.60 34.71 1.87
C GLY A 822 -7.27 33.21 1.79
N ALA A 823 -6.00 32.87 1.85
CA ALA A 823 -5.53 31.50 1.80
C ALA A 823 -5.86 30.66 3.06
N LEU A 824 -6.26 31.27 4.19
CA LEU A 824 -6.83 30.54 5.34
C LEU A 824 -8.16 29.86 5.05
N GLY A 825 -8.86 30.27 4.01
CA GLY A 825 -10.08 29.63 3.51
C GLY A 825 -9.87 28.70 2.32
N ASP A 826 -8.63 28.38 1.95
CA ASP A 826 -8.31 27.52 0.82
C ASP A 826 -8.90 26.11 1.02
N PRO A 827 -9.41 25.45 -0.03
CA PRO A 827 -9.87 24.06 0.07
C PRO A 827 -8.79 23.11 0.60
N SER A 828 -7.52 23.37 0.24
CA SER A 828 -6.40 22.53 0.64
C SER A 828 -5.87 22.87 2.04
N GLN A 829 -5.85 21.87 2.89
CA GLN A 829 -5.33 21.94 4.26
C GLN A 829 -3.86 22.39 4.30
N ILE A 830 -3.00 21.93 3.39
CA ILE A 830 -1.59 22.33 3.37
C ILE A 830 -1.41 23.82 3.06
N VAL A 831 -2.30 24.40 2.25
CA VAL A 831 -2.30 25.84 1.95
C VAL A 831 -2.73 26.64 3.17
N ARG A 832 -3.83 26.23 3.83
CA ARG A 832 -4.31 26.89 5.07
C ARG A 832 -3.23 26.92 6.14
N HIS A 833 -2.58 25.76 6.38
CA HIS A 833 -1.51 25.67 7.40
C HIS A 833 -0.28 26.53 7.05
N SER A 834 0.13 26.55 5.80
CA SER A 834 1.26 27.41 5.38
C SER A 834 0.92 28.89 5.50
N ALA A 835 -0.33 29.27 5.23
CA ALA A 835 -0.81 30.63 5.45
C ALA A 835 -0.86 30.99 6.93
N GLU A 836 -1.27 30.06 7.84
CA GLU A 836 -1.14 30.24 9.29
C GLU A 836 0.29 30.60 9.70
N ARG A 837 1.26 29.78 9.25
CA ARG A 837 2.68 29.97 9.58
C ARG A 837 3.19 31.32 9.09
N ALA A 838 2.89 31.65 7.83
CA ALA A 838 3.29 32.92 7.25
C ALA A 838 2.68 34.10 8.02
N LEU A 839 1.38 34.05 8.34
CA LEU A 839 0.71 35.11 9.10
C LEU A 839 1.19 35.22 10.56
N ALA A 840 1.51 34.09 11.19
CA ALA A 840 2.07 34.05 12.53
C ALA A 840 3.46 34.72 12.58
N ALA A 841 4.23 34.66 11.50
CA ALA A 841 5.50 35.35 11.35
C ALA A 841 5.37 36.86 11.09
N HIS A 842 4.15 37.34 10.77
CA HIS A 842 3.85 38.76 10.46
C HIS A 842 2.97 39.40 11.53
N PRO A 843 3.50 39.99 12.62
CA PRO A 843 2.69 40.57 13.70
C PRO A 843 1.71 41.66 13.25
N GLU A 844 1.98 42.32 12.13
CA GLU A 844 1.09 43.33 11.54
C GLU A 844 -0.21 42.74 10.99
N SER A 845 -0.28 41.42 10.75
CA SER A 845 -1.47 40.70 10.29
C SER A 845 -2.56 40.59 11.36
N LEU A 846 -2.23 40.76 12.67
CA LEU A 846 -3.13 40.58 13.83
C LEU A 846 -4.51 41.24 13.66
N PRO A 847 -4.64 42.52 13.25
CA PRO A 847 -5.95 43.15 13.08
C PRO A 847 -6.81 42.45 12.02
N ARG A 848 -6.19 41.99 10.92
CA ARG A 848 -6.90 41.30 9.84
C ARG A 848 -7.38 39.89 10.28
N LEU A 849 -6.56 39.19 11.07
CA LEU A 849 -6.95 37.90 11.66
C LEU A 849 -8.08 38.07 12.65
N ALA A 850 -8.02 39.10 13.51
CA ALA A 850 -9.11 39.42 14.44
C ALA A 850 -10.42 39.79 13.72
N ASP A 851 -10.35 40.56 12.63
CA ASP A 851 -11.51 40.91 11.81
C ASP A 851 -12.12 39.67 11.16
N LEU A 852 -11.28 38.71 10.69
CA LEU A 852 -11.75 37.45 10.13
C LEU A 852 -12.50 36.62 11.19
N VAL A 853 -11.95 36.47 12.39
CA VAL A 853 -12.59 35.75 13.51
C VAL A 853 -13.94 36.37 13.89
N MET A 854 -14.11 37.68 13.76
CA MET A 854 -15.39 38.37 14.02
C MET A 854 -16.44 38.17 12.93
N SER A 855 -16.03 37.92 11.71
CA SER A 855 -16.89 37.93 10.53
C SER A 855 -17.21 36.54 9.96
N ASP A 856 -16.48 35.50 10.36
CA ASP A 856 -16.57 34.16 9.81
C ASP A 856 -16.66 33.11 10.93
N THR A 857 -17.36 31.99 10.65
CA THR A 857 -17.48 30.83 11.55
C THR A 857 -17.05 29.54 10.87
N THR A 858 -16.24 29.66 9.81
CA THR A 858 -15.73 28.53 9.01
C THR A 858 -14.32 28.13 9.47
N PHE A 859 -13.72 27.21 8.74
CA PHE A 859 -12.32 26.83 8.93
C PHE A 859 -11.35 28.01 8.85
N ALA A 860 -11.64 29.03 8.06
CA ALA A 860 -10.78 30.22 7.99
C ALA A 860 -10.62 30.91 9.34
N SER A 861 -11.70 31.03 10.13
CA SER A 861 -11.66 31.55 11.51
C SER A 861 -10.83 30.66 12.44
N LEU A 862 -10.97 29.35 12.32
CA LEU A 862 -10.18 28.40 13.12
C LEU A 862 -8.68 28.57 12.84
N HIS A 863 -8.30 28.64 11.57
CA HIS A 863 -6.92 28.85 11.14
C HIS A 863 -6.39 30.25 11.53
N ALA A 864 -7.25 31.26 11.51
CA ALA A 864 -6.90 32.59 12.01
C ALA A 864 -6.57 32.59 13.51
N LEU A 865 -7.34 31.85 14.32
CA LEU A 865 -7.05 31.70 15.77
C LEU A 865 -5.74 30.93 16.00
N ARG A 866 -5.44 29.92 15.21
CA ARG A 866 -4.17 29.20 15.27
C ARG A 866 -2.99 30.10 14.91
N ALA A 867 -3.12 30.89 13.85
CA ALA A 867 -2.11 31.86 13.48
C ALA A 867 -1.87 32.89 14.60
N LEU A 868 -2.97 33.41 15.20
CA LEU A 868 -2.85 34.31 16.37
C LEU A 868 -2.12 33.64 17.54
N ARG A 869 -2.50 32.39 17.87
CA ARG A 869 -1.86 31.64 18.96
C ARG A 869 -0.35 31.43 18.74
N ALA A 870 0.04 31.17 17.50
CA ALA A 870 1.43 30.91 17.11
C ALA A 870 2.30 32.19 17.03
N MET A 871 1.73 33.41 17.10
CA MET A 871 2.51 34.64 17.05
C MET A 871 3.47 34.75 18.23
N ALA A 872 4.75 34.94 17.94
CA ALA A 872 5.76 35.18 18.96
C ALA A 872 5.66 36.58 19.64
N ASP A 873 5.28 37.61 18.85
CA ASP A 873 5.06 38.95 19.36
C ASP A 873 3.62 39.18 19.80
N THR A 874 3.40 39.17 21.11
CA THR A 874 2.08 39.39 21.73
C THR A 874 1.91 40.83 22.25
N ALA A 875 2.76 41.79 21.90
CA ALA A 875 2.71 43.15 22.41
C ALA A 875 1.35 43.84 22.10
N GLN A 876 0.69 43.45 21.03
CA GLN A 876 -0.62 43.99 20.62
C GLN A 876 -1.80 43.07 20.90
N ARG A 877 -1.62 42.00 21.71
CA ARG A 877 -2.64 40.94 21.97
C ARG A 877 -4.00 41.50 22.43
N SER A 878 -4.03 42.60 23.16
CA SER A 878 -5.28 43.26 23.61
C SER A 878 -6.22 43.66 22.44
N ARG A 879 -5.68 43.86 21.23
CA ARG A 879 -6.47 44.16 20.04
C ARG A 879 -7.28 42.97 19.56
N ALA A 880 -6.85 41.73 19.82
CA ALA A 880 -7.53 40.52 19.48
C ALA A 880 -8.61 40.14 20.53
N LEU A 881 -8.58 40.70 21.73
CA LEU A 881 -9.49 40.33 22.80
C LEU A 881 -10.97 40.35 22.39
N PRO A 882 -11.53 41.39 21.69
CA PRO A 882 -12.91 41.36 21.26
C PRO A 882 -13.26 40.15 20.35
N ALA A 883 -12.34 39.78 19.45
CA ALA A 883 -12.53 38.63 18.54
C ALA A 883 -12.48 37.32 19.30
N LEU A 884 -11.57 37.15 20.25
CA LEU A 884 -11.45 35.95 21.08
C LEU A 884 -12.68 35.78 21.99
N LEU A 885 -13.23 36.89 22.55
CA LEU A 885 -14.48 36.83 23.32
C LEU A 885 -15.69 36.47 22.43
N HIS A 886 -15.74 37.03 21.22
CA HIS A 886 -16.75 36.64 20.23
C HIS A 886 -16.69 35.16 19.91
N ALA A 887 -15.48 34.64 19.66
CA ALA A 887 -15.24 33.24 19.32
C ALA A 887 -15.63 32.25 20.44
N LEU A 888 -15.75 32.68 21.71
CA LEU A 888 -16.25 31.86 22.82
C LEU A 888 -17.80 31.76 22.88
N GLY A 889 -18.53 32.51 22.05
CA GLY A 889 -20.00 32.58 22.05
C GLY A 889 -20.67 31.22 21.84
N GLU A 890 -21.87 31.02 22.45
CA GLU A 890 -22.59 29.74 22.40
C GLU A 890 -23.00 29.30 20.98
N THR A 891 -23.20 30.25 20.09
CA THR A 891 -23.58 29.99 18.69
C THR A 891 -22.40 29.67 17.80
N ILE A 892 -21.17 29.81 18.30
CA ILE A 892 -19.95 29.55 17.58
C ILE A 892 -19.64 28.02 17.65
N PRO A 893 -19.24 27.38 16.55
CA PRO A 893 -18.85 25.98 16.53
C PRO A 893 -17.79 25.63 17.56
N TRP A 894 -17.90 24.45 18.16
CA TRP A 894 -17.02 24.04 19.25
C TRP A 894 -15.50 24.08 18.91
N PRO A 895 -15.04 23.77 17.67
CA PRO A 895 -13.60 23.83 17.35
C PRO A 895 -13.05 25.26 17.46
N ILE A 896 -13.82 26.25 17.00
CA ILE A 896 -13.45 27.67 17.08
C ILE A 896 -13.41 28.13 18.55
N ARG A 897 -14.40 27.71 19.35
CA ARG A 897 -14.44 27.98 20.79
C ARG A 897 -13.23 27.38 21.53
N ALA A 898 -12.84 26.13 21.16
CA ALA A 898 -11.70 25.44 21.74
C ALA A 898 -10.37 26.13 21.40
N GLU A 899 -10.20 26.56 20.16
CA GLU A 899 -8.98 27.25 19.72
C GLU A 899 -8.90 28.68 20.30
N ALA A 900 -10.02 29.38 20.43
CA ALA A 900 -10.06 30.66 21.12
C ALA A 900 -9.67 30.55 22.60
N ALA A 901 -10.14 29.51 23.30
CA ALA A 901 -9.75 29.23 24.67
C ALA A 901 -8.25 28.96 24.77
N ALA A 902 -7.71 28.18 23.84
CA ALA A 902 -6.27 27.88 23.77
C ALA A 902 -5.41 29.13 23.52
N THR A 903 -5.87 30.01 22.63
CA THR A 903 -5.20 31.28 22.33
C THR A 903 -5.18 32.21 23.55
N ILE A 904 -6.32 32.32 24.24
CA ILE A 904 -6.47 33.10 25.49
C ILE A 904 -5.52 32.58 26.56
N ALA A 905 -5.42 31.29 26.73
CA ALA A 905 -4.49 30.62 27.67
C ALA A 905 -3.02 30.91 27.31
N ALA A 906 -2.64 30.70 26.07
CA ALA A 906 -1.28 30.91 25.58
C ALA A 906 -0.83 32.33 25.75
N TRP A 907 -1.71 33.28 25.54
CA TRP A 907 -1.42 34.72 25.71
C TRP A 907 -1.66 35.26 27.14
N ARG A 908 -2.11 34.40 28.08
CA ARG A 908 -2.41 34.73 29.48
C ARG A 908 -3.33 35.97 29.61
N MET A 909 -4.46 35.95 28.92
CA MET A 909 -5.43 37.07 28.89
C MET A 909 -6.42 36.92 30.05
N GLU A 910 -6.04 37.38 31.25
CA GLU A 910 -6.84 37.28 32.48
C GLU A 910 -8.21 37.97 32.35
N GLU A 911 -8.33 38.98 31.50
CA GLU A 911 -9.59 39.69 31.22
C GLU A 911 -10.66 38.81 30.60
N ALA A 912 -10.26 37.69 29.93
CA ALA A 912 -11.16 36.74 29.32
C ALA A 912 -11.70 35.66 30.28
N LEU A 913 -11.20 35.59 31.53
CA LEU A 913 -11.57 34.55 32.50
C LEU A 913 -13.10 34.40 32.71
N PRO A 914 -13.89 35.51 32.87
CA PRO A 914 -15.34 35.39 33.00
C PRO A 914 -16.03 34.80 31.77
N ALA A 915 -15.52 35.06 30.58
CA ALA A 915 -16.05 34.52 29.33
C ALA A 915 -15.72 33.04 29.16
N LEU A 916 -14.51 32.60 29.56
CA LEU A 916 -14.13 31.19 29.60
C LEU A 916 -15.02 30.39 30.56
N GLN A 917 -15.29 30.94 31.77
CA GLN A 917 -16.19 30.31 32.76
C GLN A 917 -17.63 30.19 32.22
N ASN A 918 -18.14 31.20 31.54
CA ASN A 918 -19.44 31.15 30.91
C ASN A 918 -19.52 30.14 29.77
N ALA A 919 -18.47 30.13 28.91
CA ALA A 919 -18.36 29.16 27.82
C ALA A 919 -18.25 27.71 28.35
N ARG A 920 -17.56 27.52 29.49
CA ARG A 920 -17.45 26.21 30.16
C ARG A 920 -18.80 25.72 30.69
N ALA A 921 -19.60 26.60 31.26
CA ALA A 921 -20.93 26.26 31.80
C ALA A 921 -21.90 25.76 30.72
N SER A 922 -21.75 26.22 29.46
CA SER A 922 -22.59 25.82 28.32
C SER A 922 -21.97 24.73 27.42
N ALA A 923 -20.72 24.34 27.68
CA ALA A 923 -20.01 23.37 26.86
C ALA A 923 -20.45 21.93 27.16
N SER A 924 -20.76 21.16 26.11
CA SER A 924 -21.11 19.73 26.19
C SER A 924 -20.10 18.83 25.49
N HIS A 925 -19.36 19.35 24.50
CA HIS A 925 -18.37 18.55 23.73
C HIS A 925 -17.12 18.28 24.59
N PRO A 926 -16.67 17.02 24.78
CA PRO A 926 -15.59 16.64 25.69
C PRO A 926 -14.27 17.39 25.44
N TYR A 927 -13.85 17.50 24.19
CA TYR A 927 -12.65 18.24 23.81
C TYR A 927 -12.73 19.74 24.17
N LEU A 928 -13.88 20.37 23.88
CA LEU A 928 -14.11 21.78 24.25
C LEU A 928 -14.04 21.96 25.77
N VAL A 929 -14.67 21.06 26.54
CA VAL A 929 -14.63 21.05 28.00
C VAL A 929 -13.17 20.98 28.49
N LYS A 930 -12.39 20.00 28.00
CA LYS A 930 -10.96 19.85 28.34
C LYS A 930 -10.16 21.13 28.03
N ARG A 931 -10.37 21.74 26.87
CA ARG A 931 -9.65 22.95 26.46
C ARG A 931 -10.05 24.16 27.29
N LEU A 932 -11.32 24.33 27.67
CA LEU A 932 -11.79 25.42 28.52
C LEU A 932 -11.29 25.26 29.96
N ASP A 933 -11.33 24.04 30.52
CA ASP A 933 -10.80 23.76 31.85
C ASP A 933 -9.28 24.04 31.92
N ALA A 934 -8.52 23.63 30.92
CA ALA A 934 -7.10 23.92 30.81
C ALA A 934 -6.84 25.45 30.71
N ALA A 935 -7.64 26.18 29.93
CA ALA A 935 -7.49 27.62 29.79
C ALA A 935 -7.82 28.37 31.11
N ILE A 936 -8.86 27.94 31.82
CA ILE A 936 -9.23 28.50 33.12
C ILE A 936 -8.10 28.25 34.15
N SER A 937 -7.59 26.99 34.23
CA SER A 937 -6.49 26.64 35.13
C SER A 937 -5.23 27.45 34.82
N ALA A 938 -4.83 27.58 33.56
CA ALA A 938 -3.69 28.38 33.15
C ALA A 938 -3.73 29.88 33.56
N LEU A 939 -4.95 30.42 33.74
CA LEU A 939 -5.16 31.80 34.17
C LEU A 939 -5.39 31.95 35.68
N THR A 940 -5.80 30.85 36.37
CA THR A 940 -6.09 30.88 37.82
C THR A 940 -4.96 30.34 38.69
N ASP A 941 -4.15 29.43 38.18
CA ASP A 941 -2.96 28.93 38.89
C ASP A 941 -1.89 30.03 38.90
N ALA A 942 -1.84 30.74 39.99
CA ALA A 942 -0.79 31.74 40.22
C ALA A 942 0.57 31.07 40.17
N ALA A 943 1.48 31.58 39.34
CA ALA A 943 2.88 31.18 39.38
C ALA A 943 3.36 31.25 40.84
N PRO A 944 4.07 30.20 41.38
CA PRO A 944 4.66 30.31 42.70
C PRO A 944 5.59 31.52 42.69
N ALA A 945 5.37 32.42 43.65
CA ALA A 945 6.20 33.62 43.85
C ALA A 945 7.66 33.18 43.94
N GLY A 946 8.51 33.76 43.09
CA GLY A 946 9.91 33.43 42.98
C GLY A 946 10.63 33.30 44.29
N GLU A 947 11.44 32.27 44.38
CA GLU A 947 12.64 32.30 45.22
C GLU A 947 13.84 32.60 44.32
N GLN A 948 14.65 33.55 44.83
CA GLN A 948 15.82 34.19 44.25
C GLN A 948 16.96 33.24 43.88
#